data_aee053095c61a63503fbf553bb1d4d63
#
_entry.id   aee053095c61a63503fbf553bb1d4d63
#
_cell.length_a   1.000
_cell.length_b   1.000
_cell.length_c   1.000
_cell.angle_alpha   90.00
_cell.angle_beta   90.00
_cell.angle_gamma   90.00
#
_symmetry.space_group_name_H-M   'P 1'
#
loop_
_entity.id
_entity.type
_entity.pdbx_description
1 polymer ?
#
loop_
_entity_poly.entity_id
_entity_poly.type
_entity_poly.pdbx_seq_one_letter_code
_entity_poly.pdbx_strand_id
1 'polypeptide(L)'
;MSGRPEQLFPLFAGLETLEGVGPKTAQVLEQAGVESPRDVLFGLPYAVVDRRRRETIQGVDLPATLTVEVTVGPHRPPRNKGGAYRVHVEDSQADFQLVFFHARGDYLKKVLPQGARRVISGKLELFDGMAQMVHPDHMLPVEQASEIPEFEPVYHLTQGLTQKTAFKATRSALARAPKLAEWIDPAQMAQQNWPDWISAIRAGHNPQGADDVSPFAPARQRLAYDELFAHQMTLALARQRERKSRGVVSVGTGALQSRVLASLPYRPTSAQSRAIEEIAADMASDSRMNRLLQGDVGAGKTLVAFMALLIAVEAKGQGVMMAPTEILARQHLEGLRPLAEEAGVVLELLTGRDKGAERRAKLEALKNGNIQILVGTHAVFQSDVEFKALCLAIVDEQHRFGVRQRMELSEKGQGADVLVMTATPIPRSLALAQYGDMDVSVLDEKPPGRKPIKTAIVSTQRMDEVVSHLRRAIDEGRQCYWVCPLVDESEVSDLTAAEERFKRLRAILGEGVVGLVHGQMPPSEKDAAMSAFQNGDTKVLVATTVIEVGVNVPNATIMVIERAEIFGLAQLHQLRGRVGRGDAESTCLLMYQPPLSEGGRKRLEVLRETEDGFRISETDLEMRGAGDLIGTAQSGLPKFRIADLERQAGLMAVAQSDARALLNADPKLTSARGRAARVLLWLMKQDQAIRLISVG
;
A
#
# COMPACT_ATOMS: atom_id res chain seq x y z
N MET A 1 23.01 20.00 -18.59
CA MET A 1 22.48 19.18 -17.48
C MET A 1 22.81 19.91 -16.19
N SER A 2 21.85 20.43 -15.45
CA SER A 2 22.14 21.05 -14.16
C SER A 2 22.47 19.93 -13.18
N GLY A 3 23.70 19.90 -12.70
CA GLY A 3 24.12 19.01 -11.63
C GLY A 3 23.38 19.31 -10.32
N ARG A 4 23.60 18.49 -9.29
CA ARG A 4 23.07 18.75 -7.95
C ARG A 4 23.50 20.15 -7.48
N PRO A 5 22.60 20.95 -6.89
CA PRO A 5 22.95 22.27 -6.34
C PRO A 5 24.05 22.17 -5.27
N GLU A 6 25.07 23.05 -5.35
CA GLU A 6 26.21 23.02 -4.43
C GLU A 6 25.82 23.13 -2.95
N GLN A 7 24.78 23.90 -2.65
CA GLN A 7 24.24 24.04 -1.29
C GLN A 7 23.80 22.70 -0.66
N LEU A 8 23.53 21.67 -1.47
CA LEU A 8 23.16 20.33 -0.99
C LEU A 8 24.35 19.40 -0.83
N PHE A 9 25.54 19.72 -1.32
CA PHE A 9 26.71 18.82 -1.26
C PHE A 9 27.01 18.32 0.15
N PRO A 10 26.96 19.13 1.22
CA PRO A 10 27.22 18.66 2.58
C PRO A 10 26.24 17.57 3.06
N LEU A 11 25.01 17.54 2.53
CA LEU A 11 23.99 16.55 2.86
C LEU A 11 24.17 15.21 2.13
N PHE A 12 24.95 15.19 1.07
CA PHE A 12 25.24 14.00 0.26
C PHE A 12 26.70 13.54 0.36
N ALA A 13 27.43 14.04 1.35
CA ALA A 13 28.78 13.58 1.67
C ALA A 13 28.73 12.15 2.28
N GLY A 14 29.88 11.51 2.39
CA GLY A 14 29.98 10.20 3.06
C GLY A 14 29.63 10.30 4.55
N LEU A 15 29.09 9.23 5.10
CA LEU A 15 28.64 9.12 6.51
C LEU A 15 29.79 9.33 7.50
N GLU A 16 31.01 8.90 7.16
CA GLU A 16 32.18 9.06 8.01
C GLU A 16 32.56 10.52 8.30
N THR A 17 31.98 11.44 7.54
CA THR A 17 32.15 12.87 7.79
C THR A 17 31.33 13.37 8.98
N LEU A 18 30.39 12.57 9.49
CA LEU A 18 29.57 12.88 10.65
C LEU A 18 30.30 12.57 11.96
N GLU A 19 30.09 13.42 12.96
CA GLU A 19 30.64 13.22 14.29
C GLU A 19 30.14 11.90 14.90
N GLY A 20 31.05 11.07 15.39
CA GLY A 20 30.75 9.80 16.03
C GLY A 20 30.50 8.64 15.04
N VAL A 21 30.63 8.87 13.74
CA VAL A 21 30.47 7.84 12.71
C VAL A 21 31.86 7.46 12.14
N GLY A 22 32.38 6.34 12.60
CA GLY A 22 33.58 5.72 12.01
C GLY A 22 33.18 4.67 10.95
N PRO A 23 34.17 4.06 10.26
CA PRO A 23 33.91 3.11 9.14
C PRO A 23 32.96 1.96 9.49
N LYS A 24 33.09 1.37 10.68
CA LYS A 24 32.19 0.29 11.14
C LYS A 24 30.76 0.80 11.34
N THR A 25 30.61 1.98 11.91
CA THR A 25 29.29 2.59 12.13
C THR A 25 28.65 3.01 10.81
N ALA A 26 29.45 3.54 9.85
CA ALA A 26 28.97 3.85 8.52
C ALA A 26 28.43 2.60 7.81
N GLN A 27 29.15 1.48 7.86
CA GLN A 27 28.69 0.22 7.28
C GLN A 27 27.37 -0.28 7.90
N VAL A 28 27.21 -0.15 9.23
CA VAL A 28 25.94 -0.50 9.92
C VAL A 28 24.79 0.39 9.46
N LEU A 29 25.01 1.69 9.29
CA LEU A 29 24.02 2.64 8.79
C LEU A 29 23.65 2.35 7.34
N GLU A 30 24.63 2.05 6.47
CA GLU A 30 24.40 1.70 5.06
C GLU A 30 23.57 0.42 4.92
N GLN A 31 23.82 -0.61 5.73
CA GLN A 31 23.00 -1.81 5.78
C GLN A 31 21.54 -1.52 6.22
N ALA A 32 21.34 -0.48 7.02
CA ALA A 32 20.01 0.00 7.40
C ALA A 32 19.37 0.97 6.38
N GLY A 33 20.00 1.16 5.20
CA GLY A 33 19.49 2.06 4.15
C GLY A 33 19.75 3.55 4.40
N VAL A 34 20.71 3.90 5.26
CA VAL A 34 21.17 5.25 5.52
C VAL A 34 22.51 5.45 4.83
N GLU A 35 22.56 6.19 3.72
CA GLU A 35 23.74 6.31 2.83
C GLU A 35 24.45 7.66 2.95
N SER A 36 23.79 8.66 3.55
CA SER A 36 24.28 10.03 3.57
C SER A 36 23.78 10.81 4.78
N PRO A 37 24.41 11.97 5.14
CA PRO A 37 23.91 12.87 6.16
C PRO A 37 22.44 13.30 5.96
N ARG A 38 22.00 13.43 4.71
CA ARG A 38 20.60 13.67 4.34
C ARG A 38 19.69 12.59 4.92
N ASP A 39 20.07 11.32 4.78
CA ASP A 39 19.23 10.20 5.24
C ASP A 39 19.15 10.16 6.78
N VAL A 40 20.19 10.62 7.48
CA VAL A 40 20.17 10.82 8.94
C VAL A 40 19.17 11.91 9.31
N LEU A 41 19.10 13.03 8.56
CA LEU A 41 18.15 14.12 8.81
C LEU A 41 16.68 13.70 8.59
N PHE A 42 16.42 12.79 7.68
CA PHE A 42 15.06 12.29 7.45
C PHE A 42 14.69 11.09 8.34
N GLY A 43 15.60 10.65 9.19
CA GLY A 43 15.36 9.70 10.28
C GLY A 43 14.86 10.41 11.53
N LEU A 44 13.61 10.89 11.56
CA LEU A 44 13.05 11.61 12.69
C LEU A 44 12.89 10.71 13.93
N PRO A 45 13.01 11.25 15.16
CA PRO A 45 12.79 10.47 16.38
C PRO A 45 11.34 10.01 16.46
N TYR A 46 11.10 8.79 16.92
CA TYR A 46 9.74 8.23 17.08
C TYR A 46 9.14 8.45 18.48
N ALA A 47 9.99 8.79 19.46
CA ALA A 47 9.59 9.06 20.83
C ALA A 47 10.48 10.13 21.45
N VAL A 48 10.08 10.62 22.60
CA VAL A 48 10.86 11.56 23.42
C VAL A 48 10.83 11.09 24.87
N VAL A 49 11.98 11.19 25.52
CA VAL A 49 12.11 10.93 26.95
C VAL A 49 12.16 12.25 27.69
N ASP A 50 11.20 12.48 28.61
CA ASP A 50 11.23 13.63 29.52
C ASP A 50 12.30 13.40 30.59
N ARG A 51 13.36 14.21 30.52
CA ARG A 51 14.49 14.18 31.49
C ARG A 51 14.58 15.46 32.28
N ARG A 52 13.49 16.21 32.38
CA ARG A 52 13.46 17.41 33.20
C ARG A 52 13.80 17.05 34.66
N ARG A 53 14.65 17.86 35.22
CA ARG A 53 15.17 17.64 36.59
C ARG A 53 14.06 17.74 37.62
N ARG A 54 14.02 16.79 38.55
CA ARG A 54 13.12 16.76 39.70
C ARG A 54 13.96 16.92 40.98
N GLU A 55 13.35 17.43 42.04
CA GLU A 55 13.98 17.58 43.32
C GLU A 55 14.10 16.28 44.10
N THR A 56 13.13 15.36 43.90
CA THR A 56 13.05 14.08 44.63
C THR A 56 12.33 13.02 43.76
N ILE A 57 12.61 11.74 44.07
CA ILE A 57 11.87 10.60 43.53
C ILE A 57 10.56 10.33 44.28
N GLN A 58 10.34 10.99 45.41
CA GLN A 58 9.15 10.76 46.24
C GLN A 58 7.88 11.18 45.51
N GLY A 59 6.83 10.36 45.60
CA GLY A 59 5.53 10.65 44.98
C GLY A 59 5.48 10.44 43.46
N VAL A 60 6.48 9.76 42.88
CA VAL A 60 6.48 9.40 41.44
C VAL A 60 5.89 8.01 41.27
N ASP A 61 4.92 7.88 40.35
CA ASP A 61 4.39 6.57 39.95
C ASP A 61 5.47 5.80 39.19
N LEU A 62 5.81 4.61 39.67
CA LEU A 62 6.85 3.76 39.08
C LEU A 62 6.25 2.62 38.25
N PRO A 63 6.89 2.21 37.13
CA PRO A 63 8.20 2.65 36.63
C PRO A 63 8.17 3.99 35.89
N ALA A 64 9.17 4.85 36.08
CA ALA A 64 9.31 6.13 35.39
C ALA A 64 10.76 6.46 35.04
N THR A 65 11.01 7.12 33.90
CA THR A 65 12.31 7.72 33.63
C THR A 65 12.35 9.11 34.23
N LEU A 66 13.39 9.40 34.99
CA LEU A 66 13.55 10.70 35.66
C LEU A 66 15.01 11.10 35.83
N THR A 67 15.20 12.38 36.08
CA THR A 67 16.50 12.99 36.34
C THR A 67 16.46 13.65 37.69
N VAL A 68 17.37 13.27 38.58
CA VAL A 68 17.43 13.76 39.96
C VAL A 68 18.87 14.00 40.39
N GLU A 69 19.06 15.01 41.23
CA GLU A 69 20.34 15.23 41.90
C GLU A 69 20.42 14.38 43.15
N VAL A 70 21.54 13.69 43.32
CA VAL A 70 21.76 12.79 44.45
C VAL A 70 23.12 12.99 45.10
N THR A 71 23.22 12.66 46.36
CA THR A 71 24.48 12.45 47.07
C THR A 71 24.84 10.97 46.98
N VAL A 72 26.04 10.67 46.54
CA VAL A 72 26.54 9.30 46.40
C VAL A 72 26.90 8.73 47.76
N GLY A 73 26.25 7.67 48.16
CA GLY A 73 26.48 6.93 49.39
C GLY A 73 27.47 5.76 49.22
N PRO A 74 27.39 4.74 50.07
CA PRO A 74 28.31 3.61 50.05
C PRO A 74 28.14 2.71 48.84
N HIS A 75 29.29 2.22 48.36
CA HIS A 75 29.38 1.22 47.30
C HIS A 75 29.29 -0.18 47.87
N ARG A 76 28.49 -1.05 47.28
CA ARG A 76 28.35 -2.46 47.64
C ARG A 76 28.72 -3.33 46.45
N PRO A 77 30.01 -3.81 46.40
CA PRO A 77 30.44 -4.71 45.33
C PRO A 77 29.72 -6.07 45.41
N PRO A 78 29.58 -6.79 44.28
CA PRO A 78 28.94 -8.08 44.25
C PRO A 78 29.71 -9.11 45.13
N ARG A 79 28.98 -9.94 45.85
CA ARG A 79 29.58 -11.03 46.66
C ARG A 79 30.10 -12.17 45.79
N ASN A 80 29.47 -12.41 44.64
CA ASN A 80 29.80 -13.49 43.72
C ASN A 80 30.14 -12.96 42.34
N LYS A 81 30.95 -13.65 41.60
CA LYS A 81 31.30 -13.33 40.21
C LYS A 81 30.02 -13.33 39.33
N GLY A 82 29.70 -12.18 38.70
CA GLY A 82 28.45 -11.97 37.92
C GLY A 82 27.29 -11.34 38.70
N GLY A 83 27.42 -11.11 40.00
CA GLY A 83 26.42 -10.40 40.79
C GLY A 83 26.35 -8.90 40.46
N ALA A 84 25.27 -8.24 40.89
CA ALA A 84 25.06 -6.82 40.68
C ALA A 84 25.92 -5.97 41.65
N TYR A 85 26.61 -4.98 41.11
CA TYR A 85 27.24 -3.92 41.87
C TYR A 85 26.19 -2.87 42.23
N ARG A 86 26.07 -2.48 43.48
CA ARG A 86 25.09 -1.53 43.96
C ARG A 86 25.75 -0.30 44.53
N VAL A 87 25.20 0.87 44.25
CA VAL A 87 25.60 2.13 44.83
C VAL A 87 24.37 2.75 45.47
N HIS A 88 24.43 3.01 46.76
CA HIS A 88 23.36 3.70 47.46
C HIS A 88 23.45 5.18 47.13
N VAL A 89 22.32 5.81 46.87
CA VAL A 89 22.22 7.24 46.58
C VAL A 89 21.00 7.83 47.31
N GLU A 90 21.13 9.09 47.67
CA GLU A 90 20.12 9.83 48.42
C GLU A 90 19.84 11.16 47.73
N ASP A 91 18.58 11.46 47.49
CA ASP A 91 18.13 12.78 47.02
C ASP A 91 17.72 13.66 48.22
N SER A 92 16.94 14.71 48.01
CA SER A 92 16.52 15.64 49.05
C SER A 92 15.54 15.03 50.08
N GLN A 93 14.83 13.95 49.75
CA GLN A 93 13.73 13.39 50.57
C GLN A 93 13.70 11.85 50.59
N ALA A 94 14.40 11.18 49.70
CA ALA A 94 14.34 9.73 49.55
C ALA A 94 15.70 9.13 49.19
N ASP A 95 15.85 7.85 49.45
CA ASP A 95 17.02 7.06 49.06
C ASP A 95 16.63 5.94 48.09
N PHE A 96 17.56 5.55 47.23
CA PHE A 96 17.38 4.46 46.26
C PHE A 96 18.72 3.85 45.88
N GLN A 97 18.70 2.82 45.04
CA GLN A 97 19.90 2.13 44.61
C GLN A 97 20.16 2.28 43.13
N LEU A 98 21.40 2.57 42.74
CA LEU A 98 21.92 2.39 41.38
C LEU A 98 22.47 0.96 41.28
N VAL A 99 22.03 0.22 40.26
CA VAL A 99 22.37 -1.19 40.08
C VAL A 99 23.12 -1.38 38.78
N PHE A 100 24.27 -2.05 38.85
CA PHE A 100 25.12 -2.28 37.67
C PHE A 100 25.47 -3.76 37.56
N PHE A 101 25.17 -4.35 36.42
CA PHE A 101 25.64 -5.70 36.06
C PHE A 101 26.91 -5.59 35.21
N HIS A 102 27.86 -6.50 35.46
CA HIS A 102 29.13 -6.58 34.73
C HIS A 102 30.00 -5.29 34.76
N ALA A 103 29.82 -4.42 35.76
CA ALA A 103 30.54 -3.17 35.87
C ALA A 103 31.90 -3.34 36.56
N ARG A 104 32.89 -2.54 36.17
CA ARG A 104 34.19 -2.44 36.83
C ARG A 104 34.08 -1.50 38.03
N GLY A 105 34.35 -2.00 39.23
CA GLY A 105 34.24 -1.23 40.48
C GLY A 105 35.07 0.06 40.48
N ASP A 106 36.30 0.02 39.91
CA ASP A 106 37.17 1.20 39.87
C ASP A 106 36.61 2.32 38.97
N TYR A 107 35.95 1.93 37.87
CA TYR A 107 35.23 2.87 37.00
C TYR A 107 34.07 3.53 37.74
N LEU A 108 33.25 2.74 38.48
CA LEU A 108 32.11 3.26 39.24
C LEU A 108 32.57 4.19 40.36
N LYS A 109 33.63 3.85 41.09
CA LYS A 109 34.18 4.73 42.11
C LYS A 109 34.72 6.06 41.57
N LYS A 110 35.22 6.06 40.33
CA LYS A 110 35.67 7.26 39.62
C LYS A 110 34.49 8.14 39.17
N VAL A 111 33.44 7.55 38.64
CA VAL A 111 32.26 8.28 38.12
C VAL A 111 31.31 8.70 39.26
N LEU A 112 31.19 7.86 40.28
CA LEU A 112 30.34 8.04 41.46
C LEU A 112 31.18 8.04 42.74
N PRO A 113 32.03 9.04 43.00
CA PRO A 113 32.80 9.09 44.23
C PRO A 113 31.86 9.23 45.43
N GLN A 114 32.12 8.47 46.50
CA GLN A 114 31.31 8.55 47.72
C GLN A 114 31.36 9.98 48.32
N GLY A 115 30.22 10.49 48.74
CA GLY A 115 30.04 11.87 49.22
C GLY A 115 29.91 12.93 48.13
N ALA A 116 30.11 12.60 46.86
CA ALA A 116 29.97 13.57 45.79
C ALA A 116 28.50 13.74 45.35
N ARG A 117 28.16 14.98 44.96
CA ARG A 117 26.86 15.27 44.35
C ARG A 117 26.91 14.91 42.83
N ARG A 118 25.88 14.24 42.36
CA ARG A 118 25.75 13.82 40.97
C ARG A 118 24.34 14.05 40.46
N VAL A 119 24.20 14.33 39.18
CA VAL A 119 22.90 14.27 38.47
C VAL A 119 22.82 12.94 37.78
N ILE A 120 21.81 12.17 38.14
CA ILE A 120 21.55 10.84 37.65
C ILE A 120 20.25 10.86 36.84
N SER A 121 20.28 10.27 35.65
CA SER A 121 19.08 10.10 34.82
C SER A 121 18.96 8.67 34.32
N GLY A 122 17.75 8.09 34.43
CA GLY A 122 17.46 6.74 34.01
C GLY A 122 16.08 6.26 34.43
N LYS A 123 15.77 5.02 34.12
CA LYS A 123 14.50 4.38 34.52
C LYS A 123 14.57 3.94 35.98
N LEU A 124 13.70 4.52 36.81
CA LEU A 124 13.50 4.10 38.21
C LEU A 124 12.34 3.09 38.25
N GLU A 125 12.53 2.01 38.97
CA GLU A 125 11.55 0.93 39.17
C GLU A 125 11.58 0.42 40.61
N LEU A 126 10.52 -0.25 41.03
CA LEU A 126 10.48 -0.95 42.31
C LEU A 126 10.92 -2.41 42.09
N PHE A 127 11.87 -2.84 42.88
CA PHE A 127 12.30 -4.23 42.94
C PHE A 127 12.42 -4.65 44.43
N ASP A 128 11.68 -5.70 44.80
CA ASP A 128 11.62 -6.20 46.15
C ASP A 128 11.34 -5.09 47.22
N GLY A 129 10.42 -4.18 46.84
CA GLY A 129 9.99 -3.05 47.70
C GLY A 129 10.98 -1.89 47.77
N MET A 130 12.12 -1.95 47.11
CA MET A 130 13.11 -0.86 47.03
C MET A 130 13.15 -0.21 45.66
N ALA A 131 13.22 1.11 45.67
CA ALA A 131 13.43 1.86 44.46
C ALA A 131 14.86 1.64 43.92
N GLN A 132 14.98 1.26 42.66
CA GLN A 132 16.27 1.06 42.00
C GLN A 132 16.31 1.61 40.59
N MET A 133 17.49 2.07 40.18
CA MET A 133 17.78 2.47 38.82
C MET A 133 18.87 1.58 38.26
N VAL A 134 18.50 0.74 37.28
CA VAL A 134 19.43 -0.22 36.65
C VAL A 134 20.12 0.44 35.48
N HIS A 135 21.46 0.46 35.49
CA HIS A 135 22.28 1.06 34.43
C HIS A 135 21.79 2.47 34.03
N PRO A 136 21.90 3.49 34.95
CA PRO A 136 21.50 4.86 34.60
C PRO A 136 22.07 5.31 33.25
N ASP A 137 21.25 6.00 32.44
CA ASP A 137 21.64 6.51 31.13
C ASP A 137 22.71 7.63 31.23
N HIS A 138 22.55 8.48 32.28
CA HIS A 138 23.47 9.57 32.55
C HIS A 138 23.87 9.59 34.03
N MET A 139 25.14 9.84 34.28
CA MET A 139 25.74 10.00 35.59
C MET A 139 26.78 11.11 35.51
N LEU A 140 26.41 12.35 35.78
CA LEU A 140 27.25 13.52 35.54
C LEU A 140 27.48 14.32 36.86
N PRO A 141 28.63 15.02 36.96
CA PRO A 141 28.78 16.08 37.93
C PRO A 141 27.68 17.15 37.81
N VAL A 142 27.32 17.82 38.90
CA VAL A 142 26.25 18.84 38.90
C VAL A 142 26.54 19.97 37.93
N GLU A 143 27.82 20.33 37.75
CA GLU A 143 28.28 21.39 36.84
C GLU A 143 28.04 21.03 35.35
N GLN A 144 27.92 19.74 35.07
CA GLN A 144 27.66 19.20 33.69
C GLN A 144 26.19 18.81 33.52
N ALA A 145 25.30 19.11 34.45
CA ALA A 145 23.88 18.74 34.34
C ALA A 145 23.19 19.27 33.09
N SER A 146 23.67 20.42 32.54
CA SER A 146 23.16 21.01 31.31
C SER A 146 23.48 20.20 30.05
N GLU A 147 24.34 19.18 30.13
CA GLU A 147 24.62 18.26 29.03
C GLU A 147 23.47 17.24 28.82
N ILE A 148 22.63 17.04 29.86
CA ILE A 148 21.42 16.19 29.73
C ILE A 148 20.31 17.03 29.11
N PRO A 149 19.79 16.70 27.93
CA PRO A 149 18.68 17.43 27.34
C PRO A 149 17.42 17.23 28.20
N GLU A 150 16.61 18.28 28.38
CA GLU A 150 15.33 18.18 29.10
C GLU A 150 14.36 17.20 28.41
N PHE A 151 14.40 17.19 27.08
CA PHE A 151 13.66 16.26 26.25
C PHE A 151 14.61 15.55 25.29
N GLU A 152 14.87 14.27 25.58
CA GLU A 152 15.81 13.49 24.77
C GLU A 152 15.07 12.78 23.63
N PRO A 153 15.40 13.06 22.34
CA PRO A 153 14.80 12.36 21.20
C PRO A 153 15.28 10.91 21.14
N VAL A 154 14.35 9.98 20.86
CA VAL A 154 14.63 8.54 20.70
C VAL A 154 14.54 8.16 19.24
N TYR A 155 15.65 7.65 18.69
CA TYR A 155 15.76 7.22 17.30
C TYR A 155 15.62 5.70 17.15
N HIS A 156 15.11 5.26 16.01
CA HIS A 156 15.16 3.84 15.66
C HIS A 156 16.61 3.38 15.54
N LEU A 157 16.94 2.31 16.25
CA LEU A 157 18.27 1.73 16.25
C LEU A 157 18.29 0.42 15.51
N THR A 158 19.40 0.15 14.83
CA THR A 158 19.76 -1.16 14.31
C THR A 158 20.87 -1.78 15.17
N GLN A 159 21.04 -3.09 15.07
CA GLN A 159 22.06 -3.81 15.84
C GLN A 159 23.45 -3.20 15.60
N GLY A 160 24.13 -2.82 16.67
CA GLY A 160 25.45 -2.17 16.61
C GLY A 160 25.43 -0.64 16.65
N LEU A 161 24.24 0.01 16.60
CA LEU A 161 24.09 1.46 16.77
C LEU A 161 23.57 1.80 18.18
N THR A 162 24.11 2.82 18.82
CA THR A 162 23.64 3.32 20.12
C THR A 162 22.91 4.66 19.98
N GLN A 163 21.98 4.98 20.91
CA GLN A 163 21.29 6.29 20.93
C GLN A 163 22.30 7.44 20.96
N LYS A 164 23.35 7.32 21.74
CA LYS A 164 24.41 8.35 21.85
C LYS A 164 25.10 8.61 20.49
N THR A 165 25.36 7.55 19.72
CA THR A 165 25.95 7.66 18.37
C THR A 165 24.95 8.26 17.38
N ALA A 166 23.69 7.79 17.39
CA ALA A 166 22.64 8.34 16.57
C ALA A 166 22.42 9.83 16.84
N PHE A 167 22.35 10.23 18.10
CA PHE A 167 22.19 11.63 18.51
C PHE A 167 23.35 12.52 18.03
N LYS A 168 24.62 12.08 18.19
CA LYS A 168 25.79 12.83 17.71
C LYS A 168 25.78 12.97 16.20
N ALA A 169 25.53 11.87 15.48
CA ALA A 169 25.44 11.89 14.01
C ALA A 169 24.36 12.84 13.52
N THR A 170 23.18 12.83 14.16
CA THR A 170 22.05 13.73 13.83
C THR A 170 22.41 15.19 14.08
N ARG A 171 23.00 15.52 15.22
CA ARG A 171 23.46 16.89 15.48
C ARG A 171 24.49 17.37 14.44
N SER A 172 25.43 16.51 14.09
CA SER A 172 26.42 16.81 13.05
C SER A 172 25.78 17.01 11.68
N ALA A 173 24.74 16.22 11.33
CA ALA A 173 23.97 16.39 10.11
C ALA A 173 23.13 17.68 10.12
N LEU A 174 22.48 18.02 11.25
CA LEU A 174 21.70 19.25 11.42
C LEU A 174 22.56 20.52 11.25
N ALA A 175 23.82 20.49 11.72
CA ALA A 175 24.75 21.60 11.54
C ALA A 175 25.08 21.86 10.06
N ARG A 176 24.89 20.88 9.18
CA ARG A 176 25.15 20.97 7.72
C ARG A 176 23.91 21.30 6.91
N ALA A 177 22.73 21.29 7.54
CA ALA A 177 21.47 21.57 6.86
C ALA A 177 21.45 23.04 6.38
N PRO A 178 21.39 23.31 5.05
CA PRO A 178 21.41 24.67 4.52
C PRO A 178 20.05 25.34 4.67
N LYS A 179 20.03 26.66 4.65
CA LYS A 179 18.79 27.42 4.44
C LYS A 179 18.40 27.31 2.96
N LEU A 180 17.22 26.79 2.67
CA LEU A 180 16.72 26.61 1.32
C LEU A 180 15.63 27.63 0.99
N ALA A 181 15.48 27.97 -0.28
CA ALA A 181 14.36 28.76 -0.75
C ALA A 181 13.06 27.96 -0.65
N GLU A 182 11.95 28.64 -0.40
CA GLU A 182 10.67 28.02 -0.16
C GLU A 182 10.01 27.54 -1.46
N TRP A 183 9.49 26.34 -1.45
CA TRP A 183 8.76 25.67 -2.55
C TRP A 183 7.26 25.58 -2.31
N ILE A 184 6.78 25.78 -1.10
CA ILE A 184 5.35 25.80 -0.78
C ILE A 184 4.78 27.19 -1.06
N ASP A 185 3.50 27.24 -1.39
CA ASP A 185 2.79 28.49 -1.52
C ASP A 185 2.68 29.22 -0.16
N PRO A 186 3.00 30.52 -0.08
CA PRO A 186 2.94 31.26 1.18
C PRO A 186 1.58 31.24 1.85
N ALA A 187 0.48 31.25 1.07
CA ALA A 187 -0.87 31.20 1.63
C ALA A 187 -1.14 29.85 2.29
N GLN A 188 -0.68 28.76 1.68
CA GLN A 188 -0.78 27.42 2.25
C GLN A 188 0.07 27.27 3.52
N MET A 189 1.29 27.79 3.53
CA MET A 189 2.12 27.78 4.74
C MET A 189 1.43 28.51 5.91
N ALA A 190 0.86 29.67 5.64
CA ALA A 190 0.12 30.47 6.64
C ALA A 190 -1.14 29.73 7.13
N GLN A 191 -1.91 29.15 6.22
CA GLN A 191 -3.14 28.40 6.56
C GLN A 191 -2.85 27.18 7.45
N GLN A 192 -1.76 26.46 7.20
CA GLN A 192 -1.37 25.25 7.92
C GLN A 192 -0.47 25.54 9.13
N ASN A 193 -0.07 26.79 9.32
CA ASN A 193 0.89 27.20 10.34
C ASN A 193 2.21 26.42 10.26
N TRP A 194 2.68 26.13 9.04
CA TRP A 194 3.92 25.39 8.83
C TRP A 194 5.15 26.30 8.91
N PRO A 195 6.21 25.86 9.61
CA PRO A 195 7.49 26.56 9.59
C PRO A 195 8.23 26.37 8.26
N ASP A 196 9.25 27.18 8.00
CA ASP A 196 10.18 26.94 6.90
C ASP A 196 10.95 25.62 7.06
N TRP A 197 11.56 25.13 5.96
CA TRP A 197 12.19 23.81 5.96
C TRP A 197 13.26 23.63 7.04
N ILE A 198 14.17 24.62 7.22
CA ILE A 198 15.25 24.48 8.22
C ILE A 198 14.70 24.51 9.65
N SER A 199 13.67 25.30 9.90
CA SER A 199 12.99 25.35 11.19
C SER A 199 12.23 24.04 11.44
N ALA A 200 11.55 23.48 10.42
CA ALA A 200 10.85 22.21 10.52
C ALA A 200 11.79 21.04 10.85
N ILE A 201 12.93 20.93 10.14
CA ILE A 201 13.86 19.82 10.37
C ILE A 201 14.53 19.91 11.76
N ARG A 202 14.83 21.14 12.21
CA ARG A 202 15.38 21.37 13.55
C ARG A 202 14.36 21.03 14.64
N ALA A 203 13.12 21.49 14.50
CA ALA A 203 12.05 21.18 15.45
C ALA A 203 11.74 19.67 15.49
N GLY A 204 11.71 19.00 14.34
CA GLY A 204 11.51 17.57 14.26
C GLY A 204 12.54 16.72 15.01
N HIS A 205 13.78 17.22 15.13
CA HIS A 205 14.86 16.59 15.89
C HIS A 205 15.05 17.10 17.31
N ASN A 206 14.34 18.15 17.70
CA ASN A 206 14.42 18.74 19.03
C ASN A 206 13.01 18.87 19.66
N PRO A 207 12.29 17.74 19.85
CA PRO A 207 10.97 17.75 20.44
C PRO A 207 11.00 18.32 21.86
N GLN A 208 9.97 19.08 22.22
CA GLN A 208 9.80 19.67 23.56
C GLN A 208 8.71 18.95 24.36
N GLY A 209 8.17 17.86 23.80
CA GLY A 209 7.16 17.01 24.43
C GLY A 209 6.70 15.89 23.52
N ALA A 210 5.80 15.05 24.02
CA ALA A 210 5.26 13.90 23.28
C ALA A 210 4.46 14.32 22.04
N ASP A 211 3.82 15.48 22.07
CA ASP A 211 3.01 15.98 20.94
C ASP A 211 3.87 16.33 19.73
N ASP A 212 5.13 16.73 19.92
CA ASP A 212 6.04 17.10 18.82
C ASP A 212 6.51 15.89 18.01
N VAL A 213 6.41 14.68 18.55
CA VAL A 213 6.69 13.45 17.81
C VAL A 213 5.46 12.87 17.10
N SER A 214 4.30 13.47 17.30
CA SER A 214 3.07 13.11 16.60
C SER A 214 3.18 13.43 15.09
N PRO A 215 2.63 12.59 14.19
CA PRO A 215 2.53 12.91 12.77
C PRO A 215 1.79 14.23 12.49
N PHE A 216 0.96 14.70 13.42
CA PHE A 216 0.17 15.91 13.31
C PHE A 216 0.89 17.18 13.80
N ALA A 217 2.07 17.06 14.39
CA ALA A 217 2.88 18.22 14.76
C ALA A 217 3.22 19.07 13.50
N PRO A 218 3.12 20.41 13.56
CA PRO A 218 3.29 21.27 12.38
C PRO A 218 4.61 21.03 11.63
N ALA A 219 5.71 20.85 12.36
CA ALA A 219 7.01 20.54 11.76
C ALA A 219 7.01 19.20 11.00
N ARG A 220 6.38 18.18 11.56
CA ARG A 220 6.28 16.85 10.93
C ARG A 220 5.34 16.84 9.76
N GLN A 221 4.19 17.49 9.88
CA GLN A 221 3.27 17.67 8.74
C GLN A 221 3.96 18.37 7.56
N ARG A 222 4.74 19.42 7.85
CA ARG A 222 5.51 20.14 6.84
C ARG A 222 6.50 19.22 6.13
N LEU A 223 7.28 18.43 6.88
CA LEU A 223 8.28 17.53 6.29
C LEU A 223 7.63 16.36 5.55
N ALA A 224 6.51 15.84 6.04
CA ALA A 224 5.70 14.84 5.34
C ALA A 224 5.14 15.40 4.04
N TYR A 225 4.61 16.61 4.05
CA TYR A 225 4.15 17.30 2.85
C TYR A 225 5.28 17.47 1.82
N ASP A 226 6.48 17.85 2.24
CA ASP A 226 7.63 18.00 1.35
C ASP A 226 7.95 16.70 0.59
N GLU A 227 7.92 15.57 1.30
CA GLU A 227 8.15 14.26 0.71
C GLU A 227 7.04 13.89 -0.27
N LEU A 228 5.78 14.09 0.10
CA LEU A 228 4.62 13.83 -0.75
C LEU A 228 4.58 14.76 -1.97
N PHE A 229 4.92 16.03 -1.80
CA PHE A 229 4.96 17.02 -2.88
C PHE A 229 6.05 16.68 -3.90
N ALA A 230 7.25 16.31 -3.46
CA ALA A 230 8.31 15.84 -4.36
C ALA A 230 7.89 14.60 -5.15
N HIS A 231 7.21 13.66 -4.50
CA HIS A 231 6.66 12.49 -5.15
C HIS A 231 5.60 12.84 -6.21
N GLN A 232 4.63 13.69 -5.86
CA GLN A 232 3.59 14.14 -6.78
C GLN A 232 4.14 14.97 -7.94
N MET A 233 5.16 15.80 -7.70
CA MET A 233 5.88 16.50 -8.74
C MET A 233 6.53 15.54 -9.75
N THR A 234 7.14 14.45 -9.26
CA THR A 234 7.74 13.41 -10.11
C THR A 234 6.71 12.74 -11.00
N LEU A 235 5.56 12.35 -10.44
CA LEU A 235 4.46 11.75 -11.20
C LEU A 235 3.86 12.73 -12.20
N ALA A 236 3.65 13.99 -11.81
CA ALA A 236 3.10 15.02 -12.69
C ALA A 236 4.03 15.36 -13.84
N LEU A 237 5.35 15.38 -13.63
CA LEU A 237 6.35 15.56 -14.69
C LEU A 237 6.39 14.37 -15.66
N ALA A 238 6.31 13.14 -15.15
CA ALA A 238 6.23 11.94 -15.97
C ALA A 238 4.96 11.99 -16.85
N ARG A 239 3.81 12.33 -16.26
CA ARG A 239 2.55 12.51 -16.97
C ARG A 239 2.62 13.62 -18.04
N GLN A 240 3.24 14.75 -17.72
CA GLN A 240 3.40 15.85 -18.68
C GLN A 240 4.22 15.42 -19.92
N ARG A 241 5.23 14.55 -19.71
CA ARG A 241 6.00 13.96 -20.82
C ARG A 241 5.15 13.00 -21.65
N GLU A 242 4.38 12.13 -21.01
CA GLU A 242 3.49 11.18 -21.71
C GLU A 242 2.42 11.91 -22.52
N ARG A 243 1.83 12.98 -21.96
CA ARG A 243 0.86 13.82 -22.68
C ARG A 243 1.44 14.59 -23.88
N LYS A 244 2.75 14.84 -23.91
CA LYS A 244 3.42 15.43 -25.09
C LYS A 244 3.61 14.42 -26.22
N SER A 245 3.51 13.10 -25.99
CA SER A 245 3.39 12.13 -27.05
C SER A 245 1.99 12.26 -27.65
N ARG A 246 1.92 12.56 -28.94
CA ARG A 246 0.63 12.71 -29.66
C ARG A 246 -0.19 11.45 -29.51
N GLY A 247 -1.40 11.58 -29.00
CA GLY A 247 -2.43 10.56 -28.99
C GLY A 247 -3.05 10.37 -30.38
N VAL A 248 -3.74 9.27 -30.56
CA VAL A 248 -4.61 9.06 -31.71
C VAL A 248 -5.96 9.65 -31.35
N VAL A 249 -6.32 10.78 -31.95
CA VAL A 249 -7.65 11.41 -31.72
C VAL A 249 -8.73 10.44 -32.20
N SER A 250 -9.51 9.92 -31.25
CA SER A 250 -10.59 8.97 -31.50
C SER A 250 -11.93 9.60 -31.15
N VAL A 251 -12.64 10.10 -32.15
CA VAL A 251 -13.98 10.69 -32.01
C VAL A 251 -14.99 9.74 -32.64
N GLY A 252 -15.88 9.20 -31.81
CA GLY A 252 -17.01 8.39 -32.22
C GLY A 252 -18.25 9.25 -32.50
N THR A 253 -19.17 8.77 -33.31
CA THR A 253 -20.48 9.38 -33.53
C THR A 253 -21.47 9.06 -32.43
N GLY A 254 -21.17 8.07 -31.58
CA GLY A 254 -22.04 7.54 -30.54
C GLY A 254 -23.14 6.58 -31.04
N ALA A 255 -23.15 6.29 -32.33
CA ALA A 255 -24.19 5.43 -32.93
C ALA A 255 -24.10 3.98 -32.42
N LEU A 256 -22.89 3.41 -32.36
CA LEU A 256 -22.68 2.05 -31.85
C LEU A 256 -23.01 1.96 -30.36
N GLN A 257 -22.56 2.94 -29.59
CA GLN A 257 -22.88 3.02 -28.17
C GLN A 257 -24.38 3.10 -27.93
N SER A 258 -25.08 3.98 -28.65
CA SER A 258 -26.53 4.16 -28.53
C SER A 258 -27.29 2.86 -28.88
N ARG A 259 -26.86 2.14 -29.90
CA ARG A 259 -27.45 0.84 -30.31
C ARG A 259 -27.31 -0.19 -29.19
N VAL A 260 -26.11 -0.35 -28.64
CA VAL A 260 -25.85 -1.29 -27.55
C VAL A 260 -26.63 -0.87 -26.29
N LEU A 261 -26.63 0.41 -25.93
CA LEU A 261 -27.38 0.89 -24.75
C LEU A 261 -28.89 0.65 -24.87
N ALA A 262 -29.44 0.75 -26.07
CA ALA A 262 -30.84 0.47 -26.35
C ALA A 262 -31.20 -1.03 -26.21
N SER A 263 -30.26 -1.94 -26.43
CA SER A 263 -30.46 -3.39 -26.31
C SER A 263 -30.33 -3.91 -24.86
N LEU A 264 -29.76 -3.09 -23.93
CA LEU A 264 -29.58 -3.51 -22.57
C LEU A 264 -30.93 -3.58 -21.81
N PRO A 265 -31.14 -4.60 -20.95
CA PRO A 265 -32.35 -4.71 -20.13
C PRO A 265 -32.37 -3.73 -18.95
N TYR A 266 -31.34 -2.90 -18.78
CA TYR A 266 -31.17 -1.93 -17.72
C TYR A 266 -30.49 -0.66 -18.27
N ARG A 267 -30.58 0.43 -17.50
CA ARG A 267 -29.85 1.67 -17.81
C ARG A 267 -28.52 1.71 -17.06
N PRO A 268 -27.45 2.25 -17.66
CA PRO A 268 -26.22 2.53 -16.95
C PRO A 268 -26.45 3.37 -15.71
N THR A 269 -25.65 3.16 -14.68
CA THR A 269 -25.64 4.04 -13.49
C THR A 269 -25.09 5.41 -13.86
N SER A 270 -25.33 6.42 -12.99
CA SER A 270 -24.74 7.76 -13.18
C SER A 270 -23.20 7.72 -13.14
N ALA A 271 -22.62 6.85 -12.29
CA ALA A 271 -21.18 6.65 -12.23
C ALA A 271 -20.62 6.03 -13.53
N GLN A 272 -21.32 5.06 -14.13
CA GLN A 272 -20.94 4.47 -15.42
C GLN A 272 -21.03 5.51 -16.54
N SER A 273 -22.13 6.27 -16.62
CA SER A 273 -22.31 7.32 -17.63
C SER A 273 -21.22 8.39 -17.53
N ARG A 274 -20.95 8.88 -16.33
CA ARG A 274 -19.87 9.84 -16.06
C ARG A 274 -18.49 9.28 -16.51
N ALA A 275 -18.18 8.04 -16.18
CA ALA A 275 -16.90 7.42 -16.58
C ALA A 275 -16.80 7.28 -18.10
N ILE A 276 -17.88 6.93 -18.82
CA ILE A 276 -17.92 6.86 -20.29
C ILE A 276 -17.65 8.24 -20.89
N GLU A 277 -18.28 9.30 -20.37
CA GLU A 277 -18.07 10.67 -20.83
C GLU A 277 -16.63 11.16 -20.59
N GLU A 278 -16.05 10.88 -19.42
CA GLU A 278 -14.66 11.21 -19.09
C GLU A 278 -13.68 10.50 -20.05
N ILE A 279 -13.88 9.21 -20.33
CA ILE A 279 -13.07 8.44 -21.26
C ILE A 279 -13.23 8.97 -22.70
N ALA A 280 -14.45 9.27 -23.12
CA ALA A 280 -14.73 9.81 -24.45
C ALA A 280 -14.06 11.18 -24.66
N ALA A 281 -14.07 12.04 -23.64
CA ALA A 281 -13.40 13.35 -23.68
C ALA A 281 -11.88 13.21 -23.79
N ASP A 282 -11.27 12.25 -23.08
CA ASP A 282 -9.84 12.00 -23.17
C ASP A 282 -9.47 11.44 -24.55
N MET A 283 -10.21 10.46 -25.05
CA MET A 283 -9.97 9.85 -26.38
C MET A 283 -10.16 10.85 -27.54
N ALA A 284 -10.96 11.89 -27.34
CA ALA A 284 -11.16 12.94 -28.32
C ALA A 284 -10.05 14.02 -28.28
N SER A 285 -9.17 13.99 -27.30
CA SER A 285 -8.05 14.93 -27.19
C SER A 285 -6.86 14.54 -28.09
N ASP A 286 -5.97 15.48 -28.35
CA ASP A 286 -4.70 15.22 -29.05
C ASP A 286 -3.62 14.62 -28.13
N SER A 287 -3.94 14.52 -26.85
CA SER A 287 -3.07 13.95 -25.81
C SER A 287 -3.44 12.50 -25.57
N ARG A 288 -2.44 11.64 -25.43
CA ARG A 288 -2.66 10.23 -25.11
C ARG A 288 -3.35 10.06 -23.75
N MET A 289 -4.47 9.33 -23.74
CA MET A 289 -5.15 8.95 -22.50
C MET A 289 -4.33 7.90 -21.74
N ASN A 290 -4.16 8.11 -20.44
CA ASN A 290 -3.70 7.10 -19.49
C ASN A 290 -4.62 7.17 -18.25
N ARG A 291 -5.63 6.28 -18.20
CA ARG A 291 -6.74 6.38 -17.24
C ARG A 291 -6.94 5.09 -16.47
N LEU A 292 -7.17 5.20 -15.15
CA LEU A 292 -7.58 4.12 -14.28
C LEU A 292 -9.11 4.13 -14.09
N LEU A 293 -9.77 3.04 -14.43
CA LEU A 293 -11.17 2.78 -14.13
C LEU A 293 -11.26 1.91 -12.88
N GLN A 294 -11.64 2.50 -11.77
CA GLN A 294 -11.74 1.87 -10.47
C GLN A 294 -13.20 1.64 -10.10
N GLY A 295 -13.51 0.47 -9.57
CA GLY A 295 -14.84 0.16 -9.07
C GLY A 295 -14.90 -1.22 -8.45
N ASP A 296 -15.84 -1.41 -7.56
CA ASP A 296 -16.05 -2.68 -6.86
C ASP A 296 -16.32 -3.86 -7.80
N VAL A 297 -16.25 -5.07 -7.28
CA VAL A 297 -16.61 -6.28 -8.03
C VAL A 297 -18.06 -6.17 -8.50
N GLY A 298 -18.24 -6.23 -9.84
CA GLY A 298 -19.56 -6.11 -10.47
C GLY A 298 -20.13 -4.69 -10.56
N ALA A 299 -19.34 -3.65 -10.39
CA ALA A 299 -19.76 -2.27 -10.70
C ALA A 299 -19.99 -1.99 -12.19
N GLY A 300 -19.77 -3.00 -13.07
CA GLY A 300 -19.99 -2.89 -14.50
C GLY A 300 -18.84 -2.26 -15.28
N LYS A 301 -17.59 -2.37 -14.78
CA LYS A 301 -16.36 -1.90 -15.47
C LYS A 301 -16.27 -2.41 -16.91
N THR A 302 -16.65 -3.65 -17.16
CA THR A 302 -16.60 -4.28 -18.50
C THR A 302 -17.51 -3.57 -19.49
N LEU A 303 -18.69 -3.08 -19.05
CA LEU A 303 -19.58 -2.29 -19.91
C LEU A 303 -18.93 -0.96 -20.29
N VAL A 304 -18.37 -0.23 -19.33
CA VAL A 304 -17.67 1.05 -19.57
C VAL A 304 -16.50 0.84 -20.52
N ALA A 305 -15.71 -0.21 -20.32
CA ALA A 305 -14.60 -0.59 -21.19
C ALA A 305 -15.09 -0.91 -22.62
N PHE A 306 -16.18 -1.61 -22.76
CA PHE A 306 -16.76 -1.91 -24.07
C PHE A 306 -17.25 -0.66 -24.79
N MET A 307 -17.89 0.27 -24.09
CA MET A 307 -18.27 1.57 -24.64
C MET A 307 -17.06 2.34 -25.18
N ALA A 308 -15.94 2.30 -24.46
CA ALA A 308 -14.69 2.90 -24.93
C ALA A 308 -14.14 2.21 -26.19
N LEU A 309 -14.21 0.86 -26.27
CA LEU A 309 -13.82 0.11 -27.47
C LEU A 309 -14.69 0.48 -28.67
N LEU A 310 -15.98 0.73 -28.48
CA LEU A 310 -16.87 1.16 -29.57
C LEU A 310 -16.50 2.55 -30.11
N ILE A 311 -16.01 3.48 -29.26
CA ILE A 311 -15.47 4.77 -29.70
C ILE A 311 -14.28 4.56 -30.64
N ALA A 312 -13.34 3.69 -30.26
CA ALA A 312 -12.18 3.37 -31.08
C ALA A 312 -12.60 2.77 -32.46
N VAL A 313 -13.61 1.89 -32.46
CA VAL A 313 -14.13 1.28 -33.71
C VAL A 313 -14.84 2.32 -34.59
N GLU A 314 -15.65 3.20 -34.02
CA GLU A 314 -16.30 4.30 -34.78
C GLU A 314 -15.29 5.27 -35.39
N ALA A 315 -14.17 5.48 -34.69
CA ALA A 315 -13.03 6.25 -35.22
C ALA A 315 -12.22 5.50 -36.27
N LYS A 316 -12.70 4.33 -36.77
CA LYS A 316 -12.03 3.43 -37.73
C LYS A 316 -10.72 2.82 -37.23
N GLY A 317 -10.53 2.77 -35.91
CA GLY A 317 -9.43 2.13 -35.24
C GLY A 317 -9.78 0.73 -34.73
N GLN A 318 -8.83 0.15 -34.03
CA GLN A 318 -8.95 -1.15 -33.37
C GLN A 318 -8.73 -0.97 -31.85
N GLY A 319 -9.37 -1.84 -31.07
CA GLY A 319 -9.17 -1.90 -29.65
C GLY A 319 -8.74 -3.28 -29.17
N VAL A 320 -7.99 -3.33 -28.08
CA VAL A 320 -7.58 -4.58 -27.44
C VAL A 320 -7.94 -4.56 -25.96
N MET A 321 -8.46 -5.70 -25.46
CA MET A 321 -8.72 -5.92 -24.04
C MET A 321 -7.89 -7.09 -23.54
N MET A 322 -7.01 -6.86 -22.60
CA MET A 322 -6.16 -7.87 -21.99
C MET A 322 -6.71 -8.30 -20.64
N ALA A 323 -6.81 -9.60 -20.43
CA ALA A 323 -7.13 -10.23 -19.17
C ALA A 323 -5.93 -11.05 -18.64
N PRO A 324 -5.76 -11.16 -17.30
CA PRO A 324 -4.62 -11.87 -16.71
C PRO A 324 -4.63 -13.38 -16.92
N THR A 325 -5.79 -13.96 -17.17
CA THR A 325 -5.94 -15.40 -17.39
C THR A 325 -6.81 -15.71 -18.59
N GLU A 326 -6.64 -16.90 -19.16
CA GLU A 326 -7.42 -17.33 -20.31
C GLU A 326 -8.92 -17.47 -19.97
N ILE A 327 -9.24 -17.93 -18.77
CA ILE A 327 -10.63 -18.04 -18.29
C ILE A 327 -11.32 -16.68 -18.29
N LEU A 328 -10.66 -15.64 -17.79
CA LEU A 328 -11.18 -14.27 -17.82
C LEU A 328 -11.31 -13.74 -19.24
N ALA A 329 -10.32 -14.00 -20.10
CA ALA A 329 -10.39 -13.59 -21.50
C ALA A 329 -11.60 -14.23 -22.22
N ARG A 330 -11.88 -15.52 -21.97
CA ARG A 330 -13.07 -16.21 -22.51
C ARG A 330 -14.36 -15.64 -21.94
N GLN A 331 -14.40 -15.33 -20.65
CA GLN A 331 -15.58 -14.69 -20.04
C GLN A 331 -15.85 -13.30 -20.60
N HIS A 332 -14.83 -12.51 -20.82
CA HIS A 332 -14.99 -11.22 -21.51
C HIS A 332 -15.52 -11.42 -22.92
N LEU A 333 -14.97 -12.38 -23.66
CA LEU A 333 -15.49 -12.70 -25.01
C LEU A 333 -16.98 -13.10 -24.96
N GLU A 334 -17.34 -14.04 -24.09
CA GLU A 334 -18.73 -14.55 -23.99
C GLU A 334 -19.70 -13.46 -23.54
N GLY A 335 -19.28 -12.64 -22.55
CA GLY A 335 -20.11 -11.55 -22.04
C GLY A 335 -20.26 -10.38 -23.00
N LEU A 336 -19.26 -10.12 -23.83
CA LEU A 336 -19.28 -9.01 -24.79
C LEU A 336 -19.79 -9.40 -26.17
N ARG A 337 -19.81 -10.70 -26.53
CA ARG A 337 -20.22 -11.18 -27.84
C ARG A 337 -21.64 -10.72 -28.22
N PRO A 338 -22.69 -10.87 -27.37
CA PRO A 338 -24.02 -10.39 -27.73
C PRO A 338 -24.05 -8.87 -28.01
N LEU A 339 -23.27 -8.10 -27.23
CA LEU A 339 -23.20 -6.65 -27.40
C LEU A 339 -22.43 -6.27 -28.67
N ALA A 340 -21.39 -7.04 -29.00
CA ALA A 340 -20.62 -6.84 -30.26
C ALA A 340 -21.45 -7.20 -31.51
N GLU A 341 -22.24 -8.27 -31.45
CA GLU A 341 -23.18 -8.65 -32.49
C GLU A 341 -24.25 -7.58 -32.71
N GLU A 342 -24.82 -7.04 -31.62
CA GLU A 342 -25.76 -5.92 -31.70
C GLU A 342 -25.12 -4.67 -32.30
N ALA A 343 -23.86 -4.37 -31.94
CA ALA A 343 -23.12 -3.26 -32.54
C ALA A 343 -22.72 -3.51 -34.00
N GLY A 344 -22.70 -4.76 -34.45
CA GLY A 344 -22.17 -5.15 -35.78
C GLY A 344 -20.65 -5.09 -35.85
N VAL A 345 -19.96 -5.38 -34.73
CA VAL A 345 -18.50 -5.29 -34.55
C VAL A 345 -17.91 -6.69 -34.44
N VAL A 346 -16.79 -6.94 -35.15
CA VAL A 346 -16.06 -8.21 -35.06
C VAL A 346 -15.18 -8.24 -33.80
N LEU A 347 -15.55 -9.13 -32.88
CA LEU A 347 -14.88 -9.40 -31.61
C LEU A 347 -14.25 -10.80 -31.67
N GLU A 348 -12.95 -10.91 -31.42
CA GLU A 348 -12.21 -12.17 -31.43
C GLU A 348 -11.34 -12.39 -30.19
N LEU A 349 -10.99 -13.67 -29.94
CA LEU A 349 -10.12 -14.08 -28.83
C LEU A 349 -8.77 -14.54 -29.37
N LEU A 350 -7.68 -14.10 -28.68
CA LEU A 350 -6.33 -14.58 -28.90
C LEU A 350 -5.68 -15.00 -27.59
N THR A 351 -5.31 -16.26 -27.48
CA THR A 351 -4.66 -16.84 -26.28
C THR A 351 -3.39 -17.59 -26.65
N GLY A 352 -2.64 -18.04 -25.65
CA GLY A 352 -1.46 -18.89 -25.85
C GLY A 352 -1.77 -20.29 -26.42
N ARG A 353 -3.05 -20.70 -26.40
CA ARG A 353 -3.49 -21.99 -26.99
C ARG A 353 -3.73 -21.94 -28.49
N ASP A 354 -3.94 -20.76 -29.04
CA ASP A 354 -4.10 -20.58 -30.49
C ASP A 354 -2.79 -20.92 -31.20
N LYS A 355 -2.82 -21.90 -32.12
CA LYS A 355 -1.61 -22.41 -32.79
C LYS A 355 -1.88 -22.65 -34.29
N GLY A 356 -0.83 -22.76 -35.06
CA GLY A 356 -0.89 -23.21 -36.46
C GLY A 356 -1.67 -22.30 -37.41
N ALA A 357 -2.55 -22.88 -38.22
CA ALA A 357 -3.29 -22.15 -39.25
C ALA A 357 -4.33 -21.18 -38.67
N GLU A 358 -5.01 -21.55 -37.59
CA GLU A 358 -6.02 -20.74 -36.95
C GLU A 358 -5.41 -19.43 -36.38
N ARG A 359 -4.29 -19.53 -35.64
CA ARG A 359 -3.57 -18.35 -35.18
C ARG A 359 -3.16 -17.44 -36.33
N ARG A 360 -2.59 -18.00 -37.38
CA ARG A 360 -2.17 -17.21 -38.55
C ARG A 360 -3.34 -16.47 -39.23
N ALA A 361 -4.49 -17.12 -39.37
CA ALA A 361 -5.69 -16.50 -39.91
C ALA A 361 -6.19 -15.34 -39.06
N LYS A 362 -6.21 -15.52 -37.70
CA LYS A 362 -6.59 -14.44 -36.78
C LYS A 362 -5.62 -13.26 -36.88
N LEU A 363 -4.31 -13.51 -36.90
CA LEU A 363 -3.30 -12.46 -37.00
C LEU A 363 -3.39 -11.70 -38.31
N GLU A 364 -3.64 -12.38 -39.45
CA GLU A 364 -3.85 -11.74 -40.73
C GLU A 364 -5.13 -10.90 -40.75
N ALA A 365 -6.23 -11.41 -40.22
CA ALA A 365 -7.48 -10.67 -40.11
C ALA A 365 -7.33 -9.42 -39.22
N LEU A 366 -6.55 -9.51 -38.13
CA LEU A 366 -6.23 -8.37 -37.25
C LEU A 366 -5.40 -7.32 -37.97
N LYS A 367 -4.34 -7.74 -38.68
CA LYS A 367 -3.45 -6.87 -39.48
C LYS A 367 -4.19 -6.15 -40.61
N ASN A 368 -5.18 -6.80 -41.21
CA ASN A 368 -6.01 -6.23 -42.25
C ASN A 368 -7.15 -5.33 -41.72
N GLY A 369 -7.40 -5.34 -40.40
CA GLY A 369 -8.46 -4.56 -39.74
C GLY A 369 -9.85 -5.21 -39.80
N ASN A 370 -9.92 -6.50 -40.18
CA ASN A 370 -11.18 -7.26 -40.21
C ASN A 370 -11.62 -7.64 -38.78
N ILE A 371 -10.68 -7.79 -37.83
CA ILE A 371 -10.96 -7.89 -36.40
C ILE A 371 -10.83 -6.49 -35.82
N GLN A 372 -11.91 -5.95 -35.28
CA GLN A 372 -11.97 -4.59 -34.74
C GLN A 372 -11.68 -4.56 -33.26
N ILE A 373 -12.10 -5.59 -32.50
CA ILE A 373 -11.82 -5.73 -31.09
C ILE A 373 -11.19 -7.09 -30.83
N LEU A 374 -10.01 -7.08 -30.17
CA LEU A 374 -9.31 -8.29 -29.78
C LEU A 374 -9.36 -8.43 -28.26
N VAL A 375 -9.83 -9.57 -27.75
CA VAL A 375 -9.71 -9.95 -26.34
C VAL A 375 -8.63 -11.01 -26.22
N GLY A 376 -7.83 -10.99 -25.15
CA GLY A 376 -6.85 -12.06 -24.94
C GLY A 376 -6.06 -11.94 -23.67
N THR A 377 -5.05 -12.80 -23.55
CA THR A 377 -4.07 -12.76 -22.46
C THR A 377 -2.82 -11.97 -22.90
N HIS A 378 -1.72 -12.09 -22.16
CA HIS A 378 -0.42 -11.52 -22.56
C HIS A 378 0.00 -11.91 -24.01
N ALA A 379 -0.62 -12.93 -24.60
CA ALA A 379 -0.38 -13.32 -25.99
C ALA A 379 -0.67 -12.20 -26.99
N VAL A 380 -1.54 -11.24 -26.67
CA VAL A 380 -1.88 -10.09 -27.54
C VAL A 380 -0.72 -9.10 -27.70
N PHE A 381 0.31 -9.18 -26.84
CA PHE A 381 1.49 -8.32 -26.89
C PHE A 381 2.74 -9.00 -27.49
N GLN A 382 2.64 -10.23 -27.90
CA GLN A 382 3.75 -10.92 -28.58
C GLN A 382 4.14 -10.17 -29.86
N SER A 383 5.40 -10.24 -30.23
CA SER A 383 5.98 -9.48 -31.33
C SER A 383 5.31 -9.75 -32.70
N ASP A 384 4.73 -10.93 -32.86
CA ASP A 384 4.03 -11.36 -34.08
C ASP A 384 2.60 -10.81 -34.21
N VAL A 385 2.06 -10.17 -33.16
CA VAL A 385 0.71 -9.57 -33.18
C VAL A 385 0.81 -8.13 -33.70
N GLU A 386 0.31 -7.87 -34.89
CA GLU A 386 0.30 -6.55 -35.55
C GLU A 386 -1.13 -6.07 -35.72
N PHE A 387 -1.42 -4.83 -35.31
CA PHE A 387 -2.68 -4.15 -35.53
C PHE A 387 -2.56 -3.22 -36.76
N LYS A 388 -3.65 -3.07 -37.50
CA LYS A 388 -3.71 -2.07 -38.59
C LYS A 388 -3.71 -0.65 -38.02
N ALA A 389 -4.51 -0.39 -37.01
CA ALA A 389 -4.67 0.92 -36.38
C ALA A 389 -5.14 0.76 -34.91
N LEU A 390 -4.23 0.41 -34.00
CA LEU A 390 -4.55 0.30 -32.57
C LEU A 390 -4.77 1.70 -31.98
N CYS A 391 -5.98 1.97 -31.47
CA CYS A 391 -6.34 3.23 -30.86
C CYS A 391 -6.50 3.12 -29.35
N LEU A 392 -6.97 1.97 -28.84
CA LEU A 392 -7.24 1.77 -27.42
C LEU A 392 -6.75 0.41 -26.92
N ALA A 393 -5.98 0.42 -25.86
CA ALA A 393 -5.58 -0.77 -25.12
C ALA A 393 -6.18 -0.75 -23.70
N ILE A 394 -6.91 -1.81 -23.36
CA ILE A 394 -7.54 -1.99 -22.04
C ILE A 394 -6.82 -3.11 -21.31
N VAL A 395 -6.45 -2.87 -20.04
CA VAL A 395 -5.80 -3.85 -19.17
C VAL A 395 -6.69 -4.12 -17.97
N ASP A 396 -7.17 -5.34 -17.82
CA ASP A 396 -7.99 -5.76 -16.69
C ASP A 396 -7.12 -6.34 -15.57
N GLU A 397 -7.48 -6.06 -14.31
CA GLU A 397 -6.81 -6.55 -13.08
C GLU A 397 -5.30 -6.26 -13.04
N GLN A 398 -4.94 -4.99 -13.19
CA GLN A 398 -3.57 -4.51 -13.33
C GLN A 398 -2.59 -4.96 -12.22
N HIS A 399 -3.06 -5.21 -11.00
CA HIS A 399 -2.19 -5.58 -9.87
C HIS A 399 -1.35 -6.86 -10.13
N ARG A 400 -1.67 -7.62 -11.17
CA ARG A 400 -0.93 -8.81 -11.63
C ARG A 400 0.08 -8.52 -12.75
N PHE A 401 0.20 -7.27 -13.20
CA PHE A 401 1.09 -6.87 -14.30
C PHE A 401 2.18 -5.92 -13.83
N GLY A 402 3.44 -6.20 -14.20
CA GLY A 402 4.57 -5.32 -13.89
C GLY A 402 4.62 -4.06 -14.76
N VAL A 403 5.37 -3.05 -14.29
CA VAL A 403 5.64 -1.78 -15.01
C VAL A 403 6.17 -2.02 -16.43
N ARG A 404 6.98 -3.06 -16.63
CA ARG A 404 7.59 -3.42 -17.90
C ARG A 404 6.54 -3.79 -18.97
N GLN A 405 5.50 -4.51 -18.60
CA GLN A 405 4.43 -4.91 -19.52
C GLN A 405 3.56 -3.72 -19.96
N ARG A 406 3.43 -2.70 -19.11
CA ARG A 406 2.77 -1.43 -19.48
C ARG A 406 3.58 -0.65 -20.51
N MET A 407 4.90 -0.67 -20.42
CA MET A 407 5.79 -0.04 -21.40
C MET A 407 5.73 -0.75 -22.76
N GLU A 408 5.64 -2.08 -22.79
CA GLU A 408 5.49 -2.88 -24.01
C GLU A 408 4.17 -2.59 -24.74
N LEU A 409 3.08 -2.32 -23.98
CA LEU A 409 1.81 -1.79 -24.52
C LEU A 409 2.00 -0.46 -25.23
N SER A 410 2.78 0.44 -24.63
CA SER A 410 3.05 1.77 -25.15
C SER A 410 3.82 1.73 -26.47
N GLU A 411 4.64 0.71 -26.67
CA GLU A 411 5.48 0.57 -27.87
C GLU A 411 4.75 -0.03 -29.08
N LYS A 412 3.71 -0.86 -28.86
CA LYS A 412 2.96 -1.51 -29.96
C LYS A 412 1.98 -0.61 -30.70
N GLY A 413 1.41 0.37 -30.00
CA GLY A 413 0.58 1.39 -30.62
C GLY A 413 1.22 2.75 -30.46
N GLN A 414 1.91 3.28 -31.47
CA GLN A 414 2.40 4.66 -31.44
C GLN A 414 1.23 5.62 -31.18
N GLY A 415 1.05 6.03 -29.90
CA GLY A 415 -0.01 6.95 -29.49
C GLY A 415 -1.35 6.31 -29.07
N ALA A 416 -1.46 4.99 -28.95
CA ALA A 416 -2.69 4.34 -28.48
C ALA A 416 -3.01 4.71 -27.02
N ASP A 417 -4.28 4.98 -26.78
CA ASP A 417 -4.82 5.25 -25.45
C ASP A 417 -4.77 4.01 -24.56
N VAL A 418 -4.60 4.22 -23.26
CA VAL A 418 -4.55 3.14 -22.26
C VAL A 418 -5.61 3.34 -21.20
N LEU A 419 -6.47 2.34 -21.04
CA LEU A 419 -7.45 2.24 -19.97
C LEU A 419 -7.10 1.05 -19.09
N VAL A 420 -6.85 1.29 -17.83
CA VAL A 420 -6.54 0.26 -16.85
C VAL A 420 -7.75 0.05 -15.96
N MET A 421 -8.11 -1.21 -15.71
CA MET A 421 -9.22 -1.54 -14.80
C MET A 421 -8.72 -2.27 -13.56
N THR A 422 -9.34 -1.98 -12.42
CA THR A 422 -9.12 -2.72 -11.17
C THR A 422 -10.43 -3.00 -10.45
N ALA A 423 -10.60 -4.24 -9.98
CA ALA A 423 -11.74 -4.63 -9.15
C ALA A 423 -11.47 -4.47 -7.64
N THR A 424 -10.23 -4.20 -7.26
CA THR A 424 -9.93 -3.79 -5.89
C THR A 424 -10.16 -2.30 -5.76
N PRO A 425 -11.12 -1.87 -4.93
CA PRO A 425 -11.16 -0.49 -4.52
C PRO A 425 -9.85 -0.16 -3.79
N ILE A 426 -9.10 0.78 -4.34
CA ILE A 426 -7.84 1.25 -3.74
C ILE A 426 -8.18 2.52 -2.96
N PRO A 427 -7.78 2.63 -1.67
CA PRO A 427 -7.94 3.87 -0.93
C PRO A 427 -7.42 5.06 -1.73
N ARG A 428 -8.15 6.19 -1.68
CA ARG A 428 -7.84 7.35 -2.52
C ARG A 428 -6.40 7.83 -2.36
N SER A 429 -5.87 7.82 -1.14
CA SER A 429 -4.48 8.19 -0.85
C SER A 429 -3.46 7.26 -1.50
N LEU A 430 -3.72 5.96 -1.49
CA LEU A 430 -2.87 4.96 -2.14
C LEU A 430 -2.99 5.04 -3.67
N ALA A 431 -4.19 5.28 -4.20
CA ALA A 431 -4.38 5.48 -5.63
C ALA A 431 -3.59 6.71 -6.14
N LEU A 432 -3.60 7.82 -5.39
CA LEU A 432 -2.83 9.01 -5.70
C LEU A 432 -1.31 8.78 -5.59
N ALA A 433 -0.86 7.96 -4.65
CA ALA A 433 0.53 7.63 -4.47
C ALA A 433 1.06 6.71 -5.59
N GLN A 434 0.27 5.74 -6.01
CA GLN A 434 0.68 4.70 -6.95
C GLN A 434 0.37 5.05 -8.41
N TYR A 435 -0.74 5.75 -8.65
CA TYR A 435 -1.28 6.07 -9.97
C TYR A 435 -1.46 7.58 -10.20
N GLY A 436 -0.69 8.41 -9.51
CA GLY A 436 -0.79 9.87 -9.65
C GLY A 436 -0.42 10.40 -11.04
N ASP A 437 0.20 9.56 -11.88
CA ASP A 437 0.46 9.76 -13.30
C ASP A 437 -0.76 9.49 -14.20
N MET A 438 -1.83 8.86 -13.67
CA MET A 438 -3.05 8.51 -14.39
C MET A 438 -4.22 9.41 -14.01
N ASP A 439 -5.18 9.57 -14.92
CA ASP A 439 -6.52 10.08 -14.60
C ASP A 439 -7.35 8.93 -14.01
N VAL A 440 -8.28 9.24 -13.10
CA VAL A 440 -9.05 8.21 -12.39
C VAL A 440 -10.53 8.44 -12.61
N SER A 441 -11.23 7.41 -13.09
CA SER A 441 -12.69 7.31 -13.10
C SER A 441 -13.14 6.31 -12.05
N VAL A 442 -14.07 6.69 -11.20
CA VAL A 442 -14.55 5.86 -10.08
C VAL A 442 -15.99 5.44 -10.31
N LEU A 443 -16.25 4.12 -10.25
CA LEU A 443 -17.59 3.56 -10.23
C LEU A 443 -17.99 3.30 -8.77
N ASP A 444 -18.58 4.29 -8.15
CA ASP A 444 -19.01 4.32 -6.76
C ASP A 444 -20.47 3.89 -6.55
N GLU A 445 -21.13 3.44 -7.60
CA GLU A 445 -22.51 2.95 -7.58
C GLU A 445 -22.59 1.47 -7.95
N LYS A 446 -23.49 0.72 -7.31
CA LYS A 446 -23.82 -0.63 -7.71
C LYS A 446 -24.94 -0.61 -8.77
N PRO A 447 -24.85 -1.47 -9.82
CA PRO A 447 -25.93 -1.62 -10.78
C PRO A 447 -27.25 -1.96 -10.10
N PRO A 448 -28.40 -1.45 -10.60
CA PRO A 448 -29.71 -1.74 -10.05
C PRO A 448 -30.05 -3.24 -10.14
N GLY A 449 -30.83 -3.75 -9.17
CA GLY A 449 -31.26 -5.15 -9.11
C GLY A 449 -30.35 -6.07 -8.30
N ARG A 450 -29.16 -5.66 -7.86
CA ARG A 450 -28.31 -6.45 -6.98
C ARG A 450 -28.86 -6.51 -5.56
N LYS A 451 -29.03 -7.73 -5.04
CA LYS A 451 -29.41 -7.95 -3.64
C LYS A 451 -28.18 -7.90 -2.74
N PRO A 452 -28.29 -7.38 -1.51
CA PRO A 452 -27.22 -7.42 -0.53
C PRO A 452 -26.82 -8.86 -0.19
N ILE A 453 -25.53 -9.08 0.04
CA ILE A 453 -24.97 -10.38 0.44
C ILE A 453 -25.07 -10.49 1.97
N LYS A 454 -25.89 -11.42 2.48
CA LYS A 454 -25.98 -11.68 3.92
C LYS A 454 -24.66 -12.25 4.44
N THR A 455 -23.90 -11.44 5.17
CA THR A 455 -22.59 -11.83 5.72
C THR A 455 -22.76 -12.23 7.20
N ALA A 456 -22.34 -13.46 7.56
CA ALA A 456 -22.39 -13.97 8.93
C ALA A 456 -21.02 -14.44 9.40
N ILE A 457 -20.71 -14.20 10.69
CA ILE A 457 -19.49 -14.63 11.37
C ILE A 457 -19.83 -15.88 12.19
N VAL A 458 -19.16 -17.00 11.93
CA VAL A 458 -19.48 -18.30 12.51
C VAL A 458 -18.21 -18.97 13.05
N SER A 459 -18.28 -19.54 14.26
CA SER A 459 -17.16 -20.33 14.80
C SER A 459 -16.98 -21.65 14.03
N THR A 460 -15.71 -22.07 13.81
CA THR A 460 -15.39 -23.37 13.22
C THR A 460 -15.94 -24.55 14.05
N GLN A 461 -16.27 -24.36 15.32
CA GLN A 461 -16.92 -25.35 16.17
C GLN A 461 -18.33 -25.69 15.68
N ARG A 462 -18.97 -24.82 14.88
CA ARG A 462 -20.30 -25.06 14.29
C ARG A 462 -20.25 -25.63 12.87
N MET A 463 -19.11 -26.24 12.50
CA MET A 463 -18.89 -26.82 11.17
C MET A 463 -20.01 -27.76 10.70
N ASP A 464 -20.45 -28.64 11.58
CA ASP A 464 -21.48 -29.65 11.22
C ASP A 464 -22.83 -29.01 10.93
N GLU A 465 -23.18 -27.90 11.62
CA GLU A 465 -24.37 -27.11 11.32
C GLU A 465 -24.26 -26.45 9.94
N VAL A 466 -23.09 -25.87 9.64
CA VAL A 466 -22.83 -25.24 8.33
C VAL A 466 -22.97 -26.25 7.21
N VAL A 467 -22.37 -27.43 7.35
CA VAL A 467 -22.50 -28.53 6.35
C VAL A 467 -23.93 -29.02 6.20
N SER A 468 -24.68 -29.11 7.30
CA SER A 468 -26.09 -29.50 7.26
C SER A 468 -26.98 -28.48 6.53
N HIS A 469 -26.73 -27.19 6.74
CA HIS A 469 -27.39 -26.11 6.00
C HIS A 469 -26.97 -26.08 4.52
N LEU A 470 -25.71 -26.32 4.23
CA LEU A 470 -25.19 -26.40 2.87
C LEU A 470 -25.88 -27.54 2.09
N ARG A 471 -26.04 -28.72 2.70
CA ARG A 471 -26.73 -29.87 2.08
C ARG A 471 -28.13 -29.47 1.62
N ARG A 472 -28.92 -28.82 2.49
CA ARG A 472 -30.28 -28.36 2.13
C ARG A 472 -30.27 -27.38 0.97
N ALA A 473 -29.31 -26.44 0.97
CA ALA A 473 -29.17 -25.46 -0.10
C ALA A 473 -28.76 -26.11 -1.44
N ILE A 474 -27.95 -27.17 -1.41
CA ILE A 474 -27.60 -27.96 -2.61
C ILE A 474 -28.83 -28.69 -3.15
N ASP A 475 -29.65 -29.28 -2.27
CA ASP A 475 -30.89 -29.94 -2.66
C ASP A 475 -31.89 -28.96 -3.30
N GLU A 476 -31.82 -27.65 -2.94
CA GLU A 476 -32.54 -26.54 -3.59
C GLU A 476 -31.92 -26.08 -4.92
N GLY A 477 -30.83 -26.72 -5.37
CA GLY A 477 -30.13 -26.38 -6.63
C GLY A 477 -29.09 -25.30 -6.54
N ARG A 478 -28.76 -24.78 -5.35
CA ARG A 478 -27.75 -23.75 -5.14
C ARG A 478 -26.33 -24.31 -5.24
N GLN A 479 -25.39 -23.43 -5.59
CA GLN A 479 -23.97 -23.77 -5.61
C GLN A 479 -23.20 -22.99 -4.56
N CYS A 480 -22.10 -23.58 -4.09
CA CYS A 480 -21.27 -23.02 -3.02
C CYS A 480 -19.80 -22.98 -3.39
N TYR A 481 -19.16 -21.85 -3.13
CA TYR A 481 -17.71 -21.75 -3.01
C TYR A 481 -17.31 -22.04 -1.57
N TRP A 482 -16.34 -22.93 -1.40
CA TRP A 482 -15.73 -23.24 -0.10
C TRP A 482 -14.25 -22.95 -0.15
N VAL A 483 -13.83 -21.87 0.51
CA VAL A 483 -12.44 -21.38 0.48
C VAL A 483 -11.70 -21.84 1.73
N CYS A 484 -10.59 -22.55 1.51
CA CYS A 484 -9.65 -22.95 2.55
C CYS A 484 -8.46 -22.00 2.58
N PRO A 485 -7.97 -21.62 3.77
CA PRO A 485 -6.81 -20.72 3.89
C PRO A 485 -5.51 -21.39 3.46
N LEU A 486 -4.53 -20.56 3.10
CA LEU A 486 -3.12 -20.93 3.05
C LEU A 486 -2.54 -20.72 4.46
N VAL A 487 -2.03 -21.76 5.13
CA VAL A 487 -1.75 -21.71 6.58
C VAL A 487 -0.27 -21.45 6.91
N ASP A 488 0.66 -21.73 5.97
CA ASP A 488 2.10 -21.55 6.20
C ASP A 488 2.87 -21.20 4.92
N GLU A 489 4.08 -20.68 5.07
CA GLU A 489 5.03 -20.45 3.98
C GLU A 489 5.48 -21.76 3.24
N SER A 490 5.01 -22.93 3.69
CA SER A 490 5.21 -24.21 3.01
C SER A 490 3.99 -24.57 2.17
N GLU A 491 4.12 -24.49 0.85
CA GLU A 491 3.11 -24.88 -0.15
C GLU A 491 2.53 -26.31 0.05
N VAL A 492 3.19 -27.15 0.84
CA VAL A 492 2.80 -28.55 1.09
C VAL A 492 1.72 -28.68 2.16
N SER A 493 1.70 -27.82 3.19
CA SER A 493 0.69 -27.88 4.26
C SER A 493 -0.67 -27.34 3.80
N ASP A 494 -0.67 -26.40 2.88
CA ASP A 494 -1.87 -25.75 2.36
C ASP A 494 -2.69 -26.65 1.44
N LEU A 495 -1.99 -27.46 0.65
CA LEU A 495 -2.60 -28.47 -0.19
C LEU A 495 -3.36 -29.49 0.63
N THR A 496 -2.76 -29.95 1.74
CA THR A 496 -3.33 -30.96 2.64
C THR A 496 -4.66 -30.47 3.24
N ALA A 497 -4.77 -29.20 3.63
CA ALA A 497 -5.99 -28.65 4.21
C ALA A 497 -7.17 -28.61 3.22
N ALA A 498 -6.93 -28.17 1.98
CA ALA A 498 -7.97 -28.14 0.95
C ALA A 498 -8.37 -29.57 0.50
N GLU A 499 -7.40 -30.48 0.36
CA GLU A 499 -7.68 -31.88 0.02
C GLU A 499 -8.42 -32.61 1.14
N GLU A 500 -8.07 -32.41 2.40
CA GLU A 500 -8.78 -32.98 3.54
C GLU A 500 -10.23 -32.49 3.61
N ARG A 501 -10.42 -31.18 3.38
CA ARG A 501 -11.76 -30.60 3.33
C ARG A 501 -12.56 -31.16 2.18
N PHE A 502 -11.97 -31.30 1.01
CA PHE A 502 -12.58 -31.91 -0.15
C PHE A 502 -13.03 -33.36 0.14
N LYS A 503 -12.14 -34.20 0.70
CA LYS A 503 -12.45 -35.59 1.07
C LYS A 503 -13.59 -35.66 2.08
N ARG A 504 -13.58 -34.80 3.11
CA ARG A 504 -14.65 -34.76 4.13
C ARG A 504 -15.98 -34.31 3.56
N LEU A 505 -16.01 -33.26 2.75
CA LEU A 505 -17.25 -32.79 2.13
C LEU A 505 -17.81 -33.82 1.12
N ARG A 506 -16.93 -34.45 0.34
CA ARG A 506 -17.32 -35.51 -0.60
C ARG A 506 -17.93 -36.72 0.12
N ALA A 507 -17.39 -37.12 1.27
CA ALA A 507 -17.95 -38.20 2.07
C ALA A 507 -19.35 -37.87 2.62
N ILE A 508 -19.63 -36.60 2.93
CA ILE A 508 -20.93 -36.17 3.50
C ILE A 508 -21.96 -35.85 2.41
N LEU A 509 -21.54 -35.16 1.34
CA LEU A 509 -22.45 -34.63 0.32
C LEU A 509 -22.61 -35.56 -0.89
N GLY A 510 -21.74 -36.53 -1.06
CA GLY A 510 -21.78 -37.51 -2.15
C GLY A 510 -20.65 -37.30 -3.20
N GLU A 511 -20.39 -38.39 -3.93
CA GLU A 511 -19.44 -38.38 -5.05
C GLU A 511 -20.00 -37.57 -6.23
N GLY A 512 -19.13 -36.81 -6.88
CA GLY A 512 -19.52 -35.96 -8.01
C GLY A 512 -20.14 -34.59 -7.64
N VAL A 513 -20.54 -34.41 -6.36
CA VAL A 513 -21.14 -33.12 -5.90
C VAL A 513 -20.07 -32.07 -5.62
N VAL A 514 -18.88 -32.50 -5.20
CA VAL A 514 -17.78 -31.62 -4.76
C VAL A 514 -16.65 -31.63 -5.75
N GLY A 515 -16.22 -30.46 -6.21
CA GLY A 515 -15.03 -30.23 -7.01
C GLY A 515 -13.89 -29.62 -6.17
N LEU A 516 -12.65 -29.75 -6.62
CA LEU A 516 -11.45 -29.21 -5.98
C LEU A 516 -10.63 -28.38 -6.98
N VAL A 517 -10.16 -27.20 -6.54
CA VAL A 517 -9.23 -26.36 -7.30
C VAL A 517 -8.18 -25.74 -6.38
N HIS A 518 -6.89 -25.92 -6.69
CA HIS A 518 -5.79 -25.33 -5.94
C HIS A 518 -4.60 -24.93 -6.85
N GLY A 519 -3.67 -24.17 -6.31
CA GLY A 519 -2.56 -23.55 -7.07
C GLY A 519 -1.69 -24.52 -7.85
N GLN A 520 -1.43 -25.72 -7.32
CA GLN A 520 -0.51 -26.71 -7.89
C GLN A 520 -1.13 -27.63 -8.94
N MET A 521 -2.47 -27.59 -9.15
CA MET A 521 -3.11 -28.38 -10.21
C MET A 521 -2.63 -27.95 -11.59
N PRO A 522 -2.47 -28.90 -12.54
CA PRO A 522 -2.26 -28.59 -13.94
C PRO A 522 -3.35 -27.66 -14.49
N PRO A 523 -3.02 -26.72 -15.37
CA PRO A 523 -4.02 -25.78 -15.93
C PRO A 523 -5.25 -26.46 -16.54
N SER A 524 -5.07 -27.60 -17.21
CA SER A 524 -6.17 -28.38 -17.82
C SER A 524 -7.14 -28.95 -16.80
N GLU A 525 -6.64 -29.39 -15.64
CA GLU A 525 -7.45 -29.91 -14.54
C GLU A 525 -8.21 -28.79 -13.82
N LYS A 526 -7.55 -27.65 -13.61
CA LYS A 526 -8.22 -26.43 -13.09
C LYS A 526 -9.38 -26.02 -13.99
N ASP A 527 -9.13 -25.94 -15.29
CA ASP A 527 -10.14 -25.56 -16.28
C ASP A 527 -11.31 -26.55 -16.29
N ALA A 528 -11.03 -27.86 -16.21
CA ALA A 528 -12.06 -28.90 -16.17
C ALA A 528 -12.92 -28.80 -14.90
N ALA A 529 -12.31 -28.64 -13.71
CA ALA A 529 -13.03 -28.49 -12.44
C ALA A 529 -13.88 -27.21 -12.40
N MET A 530 -13.34 -26.10 -12.93
CA MET A 530 -14.08 -24.84 -13.04
C MET A 530 -15.25 -24.93 -14.02
N SER A 531 -15.07 -25.58 -15.15
CA SER A 531 -16.14 -25.79 -16.15
C SER A 531 -17.25 -26.68 -15.59
N ALA A 532 -16.90 -27.77 -14.89
CA ALA A 532 -17.88 -28.63 -14.25
C ALA A 532 -18.71 -27.87 -13.18
N PHE A 533 -18.06 -26.97 -12.43
CA PHE A 533 -18.77 -26.12 -11.49
C PHE A 533 -19.64 -25.06 -12.19
N GLN A 534 -19.17 -24.44 -13.25
CA GLN A 534 -19.91 -23.45 -14.01
C GLN A 534 -21.16 -24.07 -14.67
N ASN A 535 -21.04 -25.29 -15.21
CA ASN A 535 -22.15 -26.03 -15.82
C ASN A 535 -23.14 -26.57 -14.78
N GLY A 536 -22.79 -26.54 -13.49
CA GLY A 536 -23.62 -27.08 -12.41
C GLY A 536 -23.50 -28.59 -12.23
N ASP A 537 -22.52 -29.23 -12.87
CA ASP A 537 -22.21 -30.65 -12.69
C ASP A 537 -21.72 -30.91 -11.25
N THR A 538 -20.91 -30.00 -10.71
CA THR A 538 -20.56 -29.97 -9.29
C THR A 538 -21.28 -28.82 -8.57
N LYS A 539 -21.70 -29.04 -7.32
CA LYS A 539 -22.47 -28.09 -6.50
C LYS A 539 -21.62 -27.34 -5.48
N VAL A 540 -20.50 -27.92 -5.06
CA VAL A 540 -19.56 -27.31 -4.14
C VAL A 540 -18.17 -27.27 -4.79
N LEU A 541 -17.55 -26.12 -4.79
CA LEU A 541 -16.17 -25.99 -5.24
C LEU A 541 -15.28 -25.65 -4.05
N VAL A 542 -14.49 -26.64 -3.61
CA VAL A 542 -13.45 -26.43 -2.59
C VAL A 542 -12.24 -25.84 -3.27
N ALA A 543 -11.71 -24.75 -2.73
CA ALA A 543 -10.55 -24.11 -3.31
C ALA A 543 -9.69 -23.38 -2.30
N THR A 544 -8.43 -23.16 -2.67
CA THR A 544 -7.55 -22.18 -2.02
C THR A 544 -7.81 -20.78 -2.60
N THR A 545 -6.97 -19.81 -2.27
CA THR A 545 -7.08 -18.40 -2.75
C THR A 545 -7.10 -18.23 -4.27
N VAL A 546 -6.86 -19.28 -5.04
CA VAL A 546 -6.89 -19.26 -6.52
C VAL A 546 -8.24 -18.80 -7.10
N ILE A 547 -9.34 -18.90 -6.32
CA ILE A 547 -10.68 -18.41 -6.74
C ILE A 547 -10.76 -16.87 -6.82
N GLU A 548 -9.80 -16.13 -6.32
CA GLU A 548 -9.75 -14.67 -6.50
C GLU A 548 -9.84 -14.26 -7.97
N VAL A 549 -9.55 -15.20 -8.89
CA VAL A 549 -9.56 -14.95 -10.33
C VAL A 549 -10.87 -15.41 -10.98
N GLY A 550 -11.76 -14.52 -11.13
CA GLY A 550 -12.58 -14.20 -12.29
C GLY A 550 -13.70 -15.13 -12.76
N VAL A 551 -14.06 -16.26 -12.19
CA VAL A 551 -15.17 -17.06 -12.76
C VAL A 551 -16.53 -16.56 -12.28
N ASN A 552 -17.41 -16.26 -13.24
CA ASN A 552 -18.79 -15.87 -12.98
C ASN A 552 -19.70 -17.11 -13.00
N VAL A 553 -20.26 -17.45 -11.84
CA VAL A 553 -21.24 -18.54 -11.72
C VAL A 553 -22.51 -17.99 -11.06
N PRO A 554 -23.53 -17.63 -11.86
CA PRO A 554 -24.75 -16.98 -11.36
C PRO A 554 -25.47 -17.78 -10.26
N ASN A 555 -25.44 -19.12 -10.33
CA ASN A 555 -26.06 -20.01 -9.36
C ASN A 555 -25.25 -20.22 -8.07
N ALA A 556 -24.02 -19.73 -8.01
CA ALA A 556 -23.22 -19.75 -6.80
C ALA A 556 -23.67 -18.63 -5.85
N THR A 557 -24.53 -18.99 -4.91
CA THR A 557 -25.16 -18.06 -3.96
C THR A 557 -24.60 -18.19 -2.55
N ILE A 558 -23.71 -19.15 -2.31
CA ILE A 558 -23.11 -19.38 -1.00
C ILE A 558 -21.60 -19.31 -1.10
N MET A 559 -20.99 -18.50 -0.21
CA MET A 559 -19.56 -18.43 0.01
C MET A 559 -19.25 -18.85 1.43
N VAL A 560 -18.40 -19.84 1.61
CA VAL A 560 -17.87 -20.24 2.93
C VAL A 560 -16.38 -19.98 2.92
N ILE A 561 -15.87 -19.22 3.87
CA ILE A 561 -14.44 -18.92 4.02
C ILE A 561 -13.98 -19.43 5.37
N GLU A 562 -13.14 -20.45 5.38
CA GLU A 562 -12.58 -21.01 6.61
C GLU A 562 -11.44 -20.13 7.13
N ARG A 563 -11.35 -20.02 8.48
CA ARG A 563 -10.34 -19.21 9.17
C ARG A 563 -10.22 -17.80 8.56
N ALA A 564 -11.37 -17.18 8.37
CA ALA A 564 -11.47 -15.88 7.74
C ALA A 564 -10.61 -14.80 8.44
N GLU A 565 -10.27 -14.99 9.72
CA GLU A 565 -9.42 -14.09 10.52
C GLU A 565 -7.99 -13.95 9.99
N ILE A 566 -7.48 -14.88 9.20
CA ILE A 566 -6.11 -14.81 8.66
C ILE A 566 -6.03 -14.12 7.29
N PHE A 567 -7.17 -13.93 6.63
CA PHE A 567 -7.22 -13.24 5.35
C PHE A 567 -7.18 -11.72 5.50
N GLY A 568 -6.67 -11.03 4.48
CA GLY A 568 -6.79 -9.59 4.37
C GLY A 568 -8.23 -9.14 4.08
N LEU A 569 -8.60 -7.93 4.53
CA LEU A 569 -9.93 -7.37 4.29
C LEU A 569 -10.26 -7.26 2.80
N ALA A 570 -9.34 -6.74 2.00
CA ALA A 570 -9.49 -6.64 0.56
C ALA A 570 -9.72 -8.02 -0.10
N GLN A 571 -8.99 -9.04 0.35
CA GLN A 571 -9.11 -10.40 -0.14
C GLN A 571 -10.47 -11.03 0.22
N LEU A 572 -10.90 -10.88 1.47
CA LEU A 572 -12.23 -11.33 1.90
C LEU A 572 -13.35 -10.63 1.13
N HIS A 573 -13.20 -9.33 0.85
CA HIS A 573 -14.15 -8.57 0.05
C HIS A 573 -14.24 -9.09 -1.40
N GLN A 574 -13.11 -9.36 -2.03
CA GLN A 574 -13.06 -9.95 -3.38
C GLN A 574 -13.70 -11.33 -3.43
N LEU A 575 -13.42 -12.20 -2.44
CA LEU A 575 -14.03 -13.51 -2.32
C LEU A 575 -15.55 -13.39 -2.14
N ARG A 576 -16.03 -12.53 -1.23
CA ARG A 576 -17.45 -12.26 -1.05
C ARG A 576 -18.12 -11.81 -2.35
N GLY A 577 -17.45 -10.96 -3.14
CA GLY A 577 -17.97 -10.48 -4.43
C GLY A 577 -18.09 -11.55 -5.52
N ARG A 578 -17.66 -12.79 -5.28
CA ARG A 578 -17.86 -13.93 -6.20
C ARG A 578 -19.27 -14.49 -6.15
N VAL A 579 -20.03 -14.21 -5.10
CA VAL A 579 -21.46 -14.51 -5.01
C VAL A 579 -22.29 -13.23 -5.14
N GLY A 580 -23.61 -13.35 -5.24
CA GLY A 580 -24.49 -12.18 -5.41
C GLY A 580 -24.47 -11.60 -6.82
N ARG A 581 -24.20 -12.41 -7.83
CA ARG A 581 -24.19 -11.97 -9.24
C ARG A 581 -25.48 -12.27 -9.99
N GLY A 582 -26.35 -13.09 -9.42
CA GLY A 582 -27.67 -13.40 -9.91
C GLY A 582 -28.78 -12.74 -9.08
N ASP A 583 -30.05 -13.03 -9.40
CA ASP A 583 -31.22 -12.48 -8.73
C ASP A 583 -31.55 -13.17 -7.39
N ALA A 584 -30.87 -14.28 -7.08
CA ALA A 584 -31.07 -15.03 -5.85
C ALA A 584 -30.35 -14.39 -4.65
N GLU A 585 -30.97 -14.55 -3.46
CA GLU A 585 -30.31 -14.12 -2.22
C GLU A 585 -29.02 -14.90 -1.98
N SER A 586 -27.96 -14.19 -1.65
CA SER A 586 -26.64 -14.78 -1.44
C SER A 586 -26.15 -14.61 -0.01
N THR A 587 -25.35 -15.58 0.44
CA THR A 587 -24.83 -15.63 1.81
C THR A 587 -23.32 -15.84 1.78
N CYS A 588 -22.60 -15.09 2.63
CA CYS A 588 -21.18 -15.25 2.88
C CYS A 588 -20.96 -15.63 4.35
N LEU A 589 -20.39 -16.80 4.61
CA LEU A 589 -20.05 -17.29 5.94
C LEU A 589 -18.56 -17.11 6.19
N LEU A 590 -18.24 -16.24 7.13
CA LEU A 590 -16.87 -16.01 7.60
C LEU A 590 -16.64 -16.89 8.82
N MET A 591 -15.97 -18.02 8.62
CA MET A 591 -15.71 -18.96 9.72
C MET A 591 -14.39 -18.61 10.40
N TYR A 592 -14.38 -18.50 11.73
CA TYR A 592 -13.20 -18.19 12.53
C TYR A 592 -12.86 -19.28 13.53
N GLN A 593 -11.58 -19.41 13.87
CA GLN A 593 -11.10 -20.32 14.91
C GLN A 593 -10.99 -19.60 16.26
N PRO A 594 -11.69 -20.05 17.31
CA PRO A 594 -11.55 -19.49 18.65
C PRO A 594 -10.16 -19.78 19.27
N PRO A 595 -9.58 -18.86 20.09
CA PRO A 595 -10.09 -17.53 20.39
C PRO A 595 -9.82 -16.52 19.27
N LEU A 596 -10.79 -15.64 18.98
CA LEU A 596 -10.63 -14.58 17.99
C LEU A 596 -9.93 -13.36 18.61
N SER A 597 -8.84 -12.90 18.01
CA SER A 597 -8.16 -11.69 18.44
C SER A 597 -9.03 -10.44 18.24
N GLU A 598 -8.76 -9.37 18.96
CA GLU A 598 -9.49 -8.09 18.82
C GLU A 598 -9.39 -7.54 17.38
N GLY A 599 -8.19 -7.54 16.80
CA GLY A 599 -7.98 -7.14 15.40
C GLY A 599 -8.72 -8.05 14.40
N GLY A 600 -8.69 -9.36 14.61
CA GLY A 600 -9.46 -10.33 13.82
C GLY A 600 -10.96 -10.07 13.91
N ARG A 601 -11.48 -9.80 15.12
CA ARG A 601 -12.90 -9.46 15.33
C ARG A 601 -13.30 -8.20 14.55
N LYS A 602 -12.56 -7.10 14.74
CA LYS A 602 -12.82 -5.83 14.05
C LYS A 602 -12.83 -6.01 12.53
N ARG A 603 -11.91 -6.81 11.98
CA ARG A 603 -11.82 -7.11 10.55
C ARG A 603 -13.09 -7.82 10.03
N LEU A 604 -13.53 -8.86 10.70
CA LEU A 604 -14.72 -9.62 10.28
C LEU A 604 -16.00 -8.80 10.46
N GLU A 605 -16.08 -7.96 11.51
CA GLU A 605 -17.23 -7.08 11.77
C GLU A 605 -17.41 -6.04 10.67
N VAL A 606 -16.32 -5.40 10.21
CA VAL A 606 -16.40 -4.45 9.08
C VAL A 606 -17.00 -5.10 7.84
N LEU A 607 -16.58 -6.32 7.49
CA LEU A 607 -17.15 -7.04 6.35
C LEU A 607 -18.61 -7.41 6.53
N ARG A 608 -19.06 -7.64 7.77
CA ARG A 608 -20.47 -7.90 8.07
C ARG A 608 -21.33 -6.65 7.95
N GLU A 609 -20.78 -5.49 8.34
CA GLU A 609 -21.53 -4.23 8.43
C GLU A 609 -21.64 -3.49 7.09
N THR A 610 -20.66 -3.63 6.20
CA THR A 610 -20.65 -2.91 4.93
C THR A 610 -20.29 -3.79 3.74
N GLU A 611 -20.85 -3.42 2.59
CA GLU A 611 -20.48 -3.96 1.28
C GLU A 611 -19.73 -2.95 0.43
N ASP A 612 -19.50 -1.74 0.94
CA ASP A 612 -18.75 -0.71 0.26
C ASP A 612 -17.26 -1.06 0.26
N GLY A 613 -16.76 -1.43 -0.91
CA GLY A 613 -15.37 -1.84 -1.09
C GLY A 613 -14.37 -0.72 -0.82
N PHE A 614 -14.73 0.55 -1.02
CA PHE A 614 -13.86 1.70 -0.71
C PHE A 614 -13.70 1.84 0.80
N ARG A 615 -14.81 1.80 1.55
CA ARG A 615 -14.77 1.83 3.02
C ARG A 615 -14.01 0.64 3.60
N ILE A 616 -14.17 -0.55 3.02
CA ILE A 616 -13.44 -1.74 3.43
C ILE A 616 -11.94 -1.56 3.20
N SER A 617 -11.54 -1.02 2.06
CA SER A 617 -10.13 -0.78 1.72
C SER A 617 -9.49 0.31 2.59
N GLU A 618 -10.21 1.36 2.92
CA GLU A 618 -9.77 2.40 3.86
C GLU A 618 -9.55 1.81 5.25
N THR A 619 -10.50 0.99 5.73
CA THR A 619 -10.36 0.31 7.02
C THR A 619 -9.21 -0.72 7.01
N ASP A 620 -8.98 -1.43 5.89
CA ASP A 620 -7.84 -2.36 5.76
C ASP A 620 -6.50 -1.61 5.88
N LEU A 621 -6.41 -0.42 5.28
CA LEU A 621 -5.26 0.47 5.39
C LEU A 621 -5.03 0.92 6.85
N GLU A 622 -6.09 1.36 7.53
CA GLU A 622 -6.02 1.78 8.93
C GLU A 622 -5.60 0.65 9.89
N MET A 623 -6.04 -0.58 9.61
CA MET A 623 -5.79 -1.73 10.50
C MET A 623 -4.42 -2.38 10.31
N ARG A 624 -3.89 -2.39 9.09
CA ARG A 624 -2.60 -3.03 8.79
C ARG A 624 -1.41 -2.15 9.08
N GLY A 625 -1.59 -0.86 8.96
CA GLY A 625 -0.50 0.08 8.89
C GLY A 625 0.14 0.12 7.49
N ALA A 626 0.52 1.32 7.01
CA ALA A 626 1.22 1.44 5.71
C ALA A 626 2.52 0.64 5.67
N GLY A 627 3.12 0.34 6.84
CA GLY A 627 4.33 -0.47 6.98
C GLY A 627 4.19 -1.90 6.50
N ASP A 628 3.09 -2.57 6.82
CA ASP A 628 2.85 -3.97 6.47
C ASP A 628 2.46 -4.15 4.99
N LEU A 629 1.76 -3.18 4.40
CA LEU A 629 1.48 -3.16 2.96
C LEU A 629 2.76 -2.97 2.12
N ILE A 630 3.75 -2.27 2.67
CA ILE A 630 5.06 -2.04 2.04
C ILE A 630 5.96 -3.28 2.15
N GLY A 631 5.77 -4.13 3.18
CA GLY A 631 6.57 -5.34 3.45
C GLY A 631 6.38 -6.46 2.44
N THR A 632 5.22 -6.53 1.76
CA THR A 632 5.01 -7.48 0.67
C THR A 632 5.61 -6.89 -0.62
N ALA A 633 6.67 -7.50 -1.12
CA ALA A 633 7.39 -7.11 -2.35
C ALA A 633 6.50 -7.02 -3.62
N GLN A 634 5.21 -7.29 -3.50
CA GLN A 634 4.21 -7.28 -4.57
C GLN A 634 3.42 -5.98 -4.70
N SER A 635 3.47 -5.05 -3.72
CA SER A 635 2.56 -3.89 -3.70
C SER A 635 2.98 -2.72 -4.60
N GLY A 636 4.26 -2.63 -5.02
CA GLY A 636 4.75 -1.51 -5.86
C GLY A 636 4.56 -0.11 -5.24
N LEU A 637 4.21 -0.04 -3.95
CA LEU A 637 3.96 1.22 -3.26
C LEU A 637 5.27 1.96 -2.95
N PRO A 638 5.30 3.29 -3.10
CA PRO A 638 6.45 4.09 -2.71
C PRO A 638 6.64 4.05 -1.19
N LYS A 639 7.89 3.85 -0.76
CA LYS A 639 8.27 3.93 0.65
C LYS A 639 8.52 5.38 1.02
N PHE A 640 7.66 5.94 1.87
CA PHE A 640 7.89 7.25 2.48
C PHE A 640 8.66 7.08 3.80
N ARG A 641 9.55 8.01 4.08
CA ARG A 641 10.35 7.99 5.31
C ARG A 641 9.70 8.77 6.44
N ILE A 642 8.99 9.84 6.11
CA ILE A 642 8.39 10.80 7.05
C ILE A 642 6.87 10.74 6.97
N ALA A 643 6.33 10.73 5.76
CA ALA A 643 4.90 10.75 5.54
C ALA A 643 4.23 9.43 5.98
N ASP A 644 3.20 9.57 6.79
CA ASP A 644 2.32 8.49 7.21
C ASP A 644 1.02 8.58 6.39
N LEU A 645 0.90 7.73 5.37
CA LEU A 645 -0.24 7.76 4.45
C LEU A 645 -1.58 7.43 5.12
N GLU A 646 -1.56 6.72 6.25
CA GLU A 646 -2.77 6.38 6.98
C GLU A 646 -3.34 7.57 7.72
N ARG A 647 -2.46 8.24 8.48
CA ARG A 647 -2.83 9.36 9.34
C ARG A 647 -2.86 10.69 8.61
N GLN A 648 -2.16 10.79 7.49
CA GLN A 648 -1.95 12.02 6.73
C GLN A 648 -2.46 11.92 5.28
N ALA A 649 -3.47 11.07 5.01
CA ALA A 649 -4.05 10.86 3.68
C ALA A 649 -4.48 12.17 2.99
N GLY A 650 -4.97 13.15 3.74
CA GLY A 650 -5.35 14.46 3.24
C GLY A 650 -4.18 15.25 2.63
N LEU A 651 -2.96 15.10 3.15
CA LEU A 651 -1.78 15.79 2.63
C LEU A 651 -1.41 15.33 1.21
N MET A 652 -1.67 14.08 0.86
CA MET A 652 -1.41 13.57 -0.49
C MET A 652 -2.24 14.30 -1.55
N ALA A 653 -3.53 14.52 -1.29
CA ALA A 653 -4.41 15.24 -2.22
C ALA A 653 -4.00 16.71 -2.36
N VAL A 654 -3.60 17.34 -1.26
CA VAL A 654 -3.08 18.72 -1.26
C VAL A 654 -1.79 18.80 -2.07
N ALA A 655 -0.84 17.89 -1.84
CA ALA A 655 0.43 17.82 -2.56
C ALA A 655 0.21 17.61 -4.07
N GLN A 656 -0.75 16.77 -4.47
CA GLN A 656 -1.09 16.55 -5.88
C GLN A 656 -1.65 17.82 -6.53
N SER A 657 -2.63 18.46 -5.87
CA SER A 657 -3.25 19.69 -6.39
C SER A 657 -2.21 20.78 -6.58
N ASP A 658 -1.32 20.95 -5.62
CA ASP A 658 -0.28 21.96 -5.62
C ASP A 658 0.82 21.67 -6.67
N ALA A 659 1.22 20.40 -6.84
CA ALA A 659 2.15 20.00 -7.89
C ALA A 659 1.59 20.29 -9.29
N ARG A 660 0.31 20.00 -9.51
CA ARG A 660 -0.38 20.32 -10.77
C ARG A 660 -0.49 21.83 -10.99
N ALA A 661 -0.85 22.59 -9.97
CA ALA A 661 -0.94 24.06 -10.05
C ALA A 661 0.42 24.69 -10.39
N LEU A 662 1.49 24.25 -9.71
CA LEU A 662 2.84 24.73 -10.00
C LEU A 662 3.26 24.41 -11.43
N LEU A 663 3.08 23.20 -11.92
CA LEU A 663 3.48 22.80 -13.28
C LEU A 663 2.62 23.43 -14.36
N ASN A 664 1.36 23.73 -14.10
CA ASN A 664 0.51 24.47 -15.03
C ASN A 664 0.97 25.94 -15.15
N ALA A 665 1.38 26.57 -14.03
CA ALA A 665 1.88 27.93 -14.04
C ALA A 665 3.33 28.06 -14.52
N ASP A 666 4.17 27.07 -14.21
CA ASP A 666 5.60 27.05 -14.54
C ASP A 666 6.04 25.64 -15.02
N PRO A 667 5.72 25.26 -16.26
CA PRO A 667 6.01 23.93 -16.79
C PRO A 667 7.49 23.56 -16.83
N LYS A 668 8.37 24.57 -16.84
CA LYS A 668 9.83 24.40 -16.88
C LYS A 668 10.51 24.58 -15.52
N LEU A 669 9.76 24.86 -14.47
CA LEU A 669 10.26 25.13 -13.13
C LEU A 669 11.38 26.17 -13.10
N THR A 670 11.16 27.31 -13.76
CA THR A 670 12.12 28.43 -13.91
C THR A 670 11.82 29.61 -13.01
N SER A 671 10.60 29.71 -12.46
CA SER A 671 10.22 30.70 -11.45
C SER A 671 11.02 30.52 -10.15
N ALA A 672 10.96 31.46 -9.24
CA ALA A 672 11.62 31.34 -7.93
C ALA A 672 11.13 30.07 -7.19
N ARG A 673 9.80 29.86 -7.13
CA ARG A 673 9.17 28.67 -6.54
C ARG A 673 9.52 27.40 -7.33
N GLY A 674 9.52 27.45 -8.65
CA GLY A 674 9.89 26.32 -9.51
C GLY A 674 11.35 25.89 -9.29
N ARG A 675 12.28 26.84 -9.17
CA ARG A 675 13.70 26.53 -8.84
C ARG A 675 13.83 25.91 -7.46
N ALA A 676 13.07 26.40 -6.47
CA ALA A 676 13.05 25.80 -5.13
C ALA A 676 12.50 24.37 -5.16
N ALA A 677 11.42 24.10 -5.92
CA ALA A 677 10.88 22.75 -6.12
C ALA A 677 11.91 21.82 -6.79
N ARG A 678 12.75 22.29 -7.71
CA ARG A 678 13.87 21.49 -8.27
C ARG A 678 14.89 21.12 -7.20
N VAL A 679 15.19 22.02 -6.27
CA VAL A 679 16.09 21.72 -5.13
C VAL A 679 15.46 20.65 -4.24
N LEU A 680 14.15 20.71 -3.99
CA LEU A 680 13.44 19.70 -3.24
C LEU A 680 13.51 18.32 -3.92
N LEU A 681 13.32 18.24 -5.25
CA LEU A 681 13.47 16.99 -5.99
C LEU A 681 14.86 16.36 -5.80
N TRP A 682 15.93 17.15 -5.82
CA TRP A 682 17.27 16.68 -5.47
C TRP A 682 17.34 16.22 -4.02
N LEU A 683 16.81 17.01 -3.10
CA LEU A 683 16.80 16.69 -1.67
C LEU A 683 16.08 15.36 -1.38
N MET A 684 15.00 15.06 -2.11
CA MET A 684 14.20 13.84 -1.96
C MET A 684 14.66 12.66 -2.81
N LYS A 685 15.85 12.76 -3.46
CA LYS A 685 16.38 11.71 -4.38
C LYS A 685 15.43 11.40 -5.55
N GLN A 686 14.66 12.41 -5.98
CA GLN A 686 13.73 12.36 -7.11
C GLN A 686 14.31 13.10 -8.35
N ASP A 687 15.62 13.23 -8.42
CA ASP A 687 16.32 14.00 -9.45
C ASP A 687 16.16 13.43 -10.87
N GLN A 688 15.80 12.16 -11.01
CA GLN A 688 15.43 11.59 -12.32
C GLN A 688 14.26 12.33 -12.96
N ALA A 689 13.32 12.86 -12.16
CA ALA A 689 12.22 13.68 -12.64
C ALA A 689 12.68 14.98 -13.30
N ILE A 690 13.81 15.54 -12.87
CA ILE A 690 14.38 16.76 -13.46
C ILE A 690 14.81 16.53 -14.92
N ARG A 691 15.23 15.31 -15.25
CA ARG A 691 15.60 14.94 -16.63
C ARG A 691 14.39 14.97 -17.56
N LEU A 692 13.18 14.79 -17.03
CA LEU A 692 11.94 14.86 -17.81
C LEU A 692 11.62 16.30 -18.27
N ILE A 693 12.11 17.31 -17.54
CA ILE A 693 11.94 18.74 -17.87
C ILE A 693 12.85 19.14 -19.05
N SER A 694 14.04 18.54 -19.18
CA SER A 694 15.08 18.98 -20.11
C SER A 694 14.97 18.34 -21.51
N VAL A 695 14.07 17.42 -21.74
CA VAL A 695 13.87 16.70 -23.01
C VAL A 695 12.67 17.26 -23.81
N GLY A 696 12.06 18.36 -23.34
CA GLY A 696 10.92 19.02 -23.97
C GLY A 696 11.25 20.34 -24.66
#